data_3dd3474ba165e48aad5a79901559b32e
#
_entry.id   3dd3474ba165e48aad5a79901559b32e
#
_cell.length_a   1.000
_cell.length_b   1.000
_cell.length_c   1.000
_cell.angle_alpha   90.00
_cell.angle_beta   90.00
_cell.angle_gamma   90.00
#
_symmetry.space_group_name_H-M   'P 1'
#
loop_
_entity.id
_entity.type
_entity.pdbx_description
1 polymer ?
#
loop_
_entity_poly.entity_id
_entity_poly.type
_entity_poly.pdbx_seq_one_letter_code
_entity_poly.pdbx_strand_id
1 'polypeptide(L)'
;MKAAVRRRLLGLAVLALVAAAGAFILWLPPPMQGTPTGPPSLGWIGAHACEECHAEETKRWRGSHHDLAMQEVNAEAVRGDFDDSHFVYGGVTSRFFRRDGKPFVHTDGPDGRPADYPVAYVFGWTPLQQYLVALPGGRLQALSLAWDSRPKAEGGGRWFHLYPGERVDHRDVLHWTKPSQNWNTQCAECHSTNLRKGYDLARDRYRTTFSEVNVSCEACHGPGSRHADWARQAKARGQAAQGDPGLVVRFNERRSREWEMDRTRGIAMPTKFPSTRFEVETCARCHARRGLLTEEYRPGRLLAETHRPALLDEGLYYADGQMRDEVYNWGSFLQSKMYARGVTCADCHDAHDLKVKVGRDDVCSSCHQPERFATRKHHFHRPRGKGASCVACHLRTETYMVVDPRHDHSIRAPRPDLTVALGRENAPNACNDCHRDRSPEWAARAVRRWYPGGQQTKPHWALALYAGRTYRPGAESALLGVIRDPKVPAIVRGTAVSLLPPHLGPESLPALQKAARDEDPLVRLGAATTLEALPARERVRIGVHLLWDPVRAVRVEAVTAFADVPDQELETEQRAAFDRSLDDFYLAQRTNAERPESHVNLGIVHVKQGRLAEARRDYDTALRLAPWFVPAYVNLADLLRREGRDDDGEGVLRRALDVDPRNATVHHALGLLLVRRKRPAEALAELGRAVTLAPGAPDFAYAYAIGLHSAGRADEALAVLRAAQERSPAARGLLVALVTIHRERGSLREARAWARKLVEAAPGDPSARALADSLPAADAGGAR
;
A
#
# COMPACT_ATOMS: atom_id res chain seq x y z
N MET A 1 -69.07 1.83 37.71
CA MET A 1 -69.38 2.22 36.31
C MET A 1 -68.36 3.15 35.63
N LYS A 2 -67.75 4.09 36.34
CA LYS A 2 -66.78 5.08 35.70
C LYS A 2 -65.48 4.50 35.23
N ALA A 3 -64.92 3.41 35.79
CA ALA A 3 -63.67 2.79 35.40
C ALA A 3 -63.73 1.93 34.13
N ALA A 4 -64.85 1.26 33.88
CA ALA A 4 -65.10 0.44 32.69
C ALA A 4 -65.32 1.26 31.42
N VAL A 5 -65.88 2.43 31.53
CA VAL A 5 -66.11 3.37 30.41
C VAL A 5 -64.73 4.03 30.01
N ARG A 6 -63.88 4.35 30.96
CA ARG A 6 -62.52 4.90 30.66
C ARG A 6 -61.64 3.89 29.94
N ARG A 7 -61.70 2.59 30.29
CA ARG A 7 -60.90 1.53 29.58
C ARG A 7 -61.43 1.30 28.17
N ARG A 8 -62.74 1.40 27.93
CA ARG A 8 -63.30 1.26 26.56
C ARG A 8 -63.00 2.47 25.68
N LEU A 9 -62.95 3.69 26.23
CA LEU A 9 -62.55 4.90 25.49
C LEU A 9 -61.08 4.94 25.17
N LEU A 10 -60.17 4.44 26.06
CA LEU A 10 -58.75 4.30 25.77
C LEU A 10 -58.50 3.22 24.68
N GLY A 11 -59.23 2.10 24.72
CA GLY A 11 -59.11 1.05 23.70
C GLY A 11 -59.54 1.52 22.30
N LEU A 12 -60.60 2.31 22.22
CA LEU A 12 -61.08 2.90 20.97
C LEU A 12 -60.14 3.99 20.43
N ALA A 13 -59.51 4.78 21.31
CA ALA A 13 -58.52 5.78 20.91
C ALA A 13 -57.24 5.13 20.38
N VAL A 14 -56.76 4.02 20.98
CA VAL A 14 -55.60 3.26 20.48
C VAL A 14 -55.93 2.59 19.14
N LEU A 15 -57.09 2.01 18.98
CA LEU A 15 -57.54 1.41 17.68
C LEU A 15 -57.69 2.48 16.58
N ALA A 16 -58.16 3.67 16.90
CA ALA A 16 -58.26 4.79 15.96
C ALA A 16 -56.87 5.33 15.56
N LEU A 17 -55.92 5.36 16.49
CA LEU A 17 -54.51 5.74 16.22
C LEU A 17 -53.79 4.69 15.35
N VAL A 18 -54.00 3.40 15.59
CA VAL A 18 -53.44 2.32 14.75
C VAL A 18 -54.08 2.31 13.36
N ALA A 19 -55.39 2.55 13.25
CA ALA A 19 -56.08 2.67 11.97
C ALA A 19 -55.65 3.94 11.19
N ALA A 20 -55.41 5.07 11.86
CA ALA A 20 -54.92 6.28 11.26
C ALA A 20 -53.43 6.13 10.81
N ALA A 21 -52.57 5.45 11.59
CA ALA A 21 -51.21 5.13 11.21
C ALA A 21 -51.16 4.13 10.02
N GLY A 22 -52.07 3.14 10.00
CA GLY A 22 -52.20 2.21 8.87
C GLY A 22 -52.70 2.90 7.58
N ALA A 23 -53.63 3.84 7.69
CA ALA A 23 -54.14 4.61 6.56
C ALA A 23 -53.08 5.61 6.04
N PHE A 24 -52.22 6.16 6.92
CA PHE A 24 -51.12 7.03 6.51
C PHE A 24 -49.98 6.29 5.78
N ILE A 25 -49.75 5.01 6.15
CA ILE A 25 -48.80 4.13 5.44
C ILE A 25 -49.33 3.70 4.07
N LEU A 26 -50.64 3.57 3.92
CA LEU A 26 -51.31 3.23 2.65
C LEU A 26 -51.50 4.45 1.72
N TRP A 27 -51.25 5.66 2.21
CA TRP A 27 -51.41 6.90 1.43
C TRP A 27 -50.07 7.57 1.08
N LEU A 28 -48.93 6.89 1.29
CA LEU A 28 -47.69 7.29 0.67
C LEU A 28 -47.84 7.01 -0.83
N PRO A 29 -47.74 8.05 -1.69
CA PRO A 29 -47.73 7.80 -3.13
C PRO A 29 -46.60 6.82 -3.42
N PRO A 30 -46.77 5.90 -4.40
CA PRO A 30 -45.68 5.04 -4.82
C PRO A 30 -44.49 5.96 -5.16
N PRO A 31 -43.25 5.55 -4.84
CA PRO A 31 -42.08 6.34 -5.20
C PRO A 31 -42.22 6.67 -6.68
N MET A 32 -42.26 7.96 -7.00
CA MET A 32 -42.32 8.41 -8.39
C MET A 32 -41.13 7.73 -9.10
N GLN A 33 -41.45 6.77 -9.94
CA GLN A 33 -40.53 6.28 -10.94
C GLN A 33 -40.32 7.44 -11.91
N GLY A 34 -39.43 8.37 -11.52
CA GLY A 34 -38.89 9.35 -12.42
C GLY A 34 -38.22 8.54 -13.52
N THR A 35 -38.74 8.63 -14.73
CA THR A 35 -38.02 8.23 -15.93
C THR A 35 -36.65 8.88 -15.82
N PRO A 36 -35.56 8.09 -15.85
CA PRO A 36 -34.21 8.67 -15.80
C PRO A 36 -34.02 9.50 -17.06
N THR A 37 -34.02 10.82 -16.94
CA THR A 37 -33.67 11.77 -17.99
C THR A 37 -32.13 11.96 -18.04
N GLY A 38 -31.36 10.99 -17.51
CA GLY A 38 -29.93 10.86 -17.69
C GLY A 38 -29.60 9.98 -18.90
N PRO A 39 -28.39 10.10 -19.46
CA PRO A 39 -27.95 9.17 -20.49
C PRO A 39 -28.13 7.74 -19.97
N PRO A 40 -28.57 6.79 -20.85
CA PRO A 40 -28.87 5.41 -20.44
C PRO A 40 -27.72 4.84 -19.63
N SER A 41 -28.04 4.29 -18.45
CA SER A 41 -27.03 3.71 -17.56
C SER A 41 -26.25 2.63 -18.32
N LEU A 42 -24.93 2.72 -18.29
CA LEU A 42 -24.07 1.71 -18.89
C LEU A 42 -24.32 0.37 -18.18
N GLY A 43 -24.82 -0.62 -18.92
CA GLY A 43 -25.15 -1.96 -18.40
C GLY A 43 -24.00 -2.93 -18.60
N TRP A 44 -23.79 -3.80 -17.63
CA TRP A 44 -22.89 -4.95 -17.69
C TRP A 44 -23.63 -6.10 -18.36
N ILE A 45 -23.05 -6.70 -19.42
CA ILE A 45 -23.74 -7.69 -20.27
C ILE A 45 -23.10 -9.07 -20.21
N GLY A 46 -21.91 -9.19 -19.61
CA GLY A 46 -21.14 -10.44 -19.45
C GLY A 46 -20.41 -10.90 -20.70
N ALA A 47 -19.40 -11.76 -20.50
CA ALA A 47 -18.52 -12.27 -21.55
C ALA A 47 -19.25 -13.01 -22.67
N HIS A 48 -20.34 -13.74 -22.33
CA HIS A 48 -21.12 -14.47 -23.30
C HIS A 48 -21.73 -13.56 -24.39
N ALA A 49 -22.18 -12.38 -24.03
CA ALA A 49 -22.70 -11.41 -24.99
C ALA A 49 -21.59 -10.83 -25.91
N CYS A 50 -20.34 -10.83 -25.45
CA CYS A 50 -19.19 -10.38 -26.24
C CYS A 50 -18.76 -11.44 -27.27
N GLU A 51 -18.87 -12.71 -26.93
CA GLU A 51 -18.46 -13.86 -27.76
C GLU A 51 -19.14 -13.88 -29.12
N GLU A 52 -20.39 -13.42 -29.22
CA GLU A 52 -21.15 -13.37 -30.48
C GLU A 52 -20.42 -12.61 -31.61
N CYS A 53 -19.57 -11.65 -31.26
CA CYS A 53 -18.82 -10.81 -32.19
C CYS A 53 -17.30 -10.94 -32.04
N HIS A 54 -16.80 -11.34 -30.86
CA HIS A 54 -15.40 -11.39 -30.48
C HIS A 54 -14.97 -12.84 -30.13
N ALA A 55 -15.35 -13.82 -30.98
CA ALA A 55 -15.09 -15.23 -30.74
C ALA A 55 -13.60 -15.58 -30.59
N GLU A 56 -12.71 -14.93 -31.37
CA GLU A 56 -11.26 -15.18 -31.30
C GLU A 56 -10.63 -14.64 -30.01
N GLU A 57 -11.05 -13.45 -29.56
CA GLU A 57 -10.61 -12.88 -28.29
C GLU A 57 -11.11 -13.72 -27.12
N THR A 58 -12.36 -14.15 -27.16
CA THR A 58 -12.96 -15.01 -26.12
C THR A 58 -12.28 -16.37 -26.08
N LYS A 59 -11.96 -16.96 -27.22
CA LYS A 59 -11.21 -18.24 -27.30
C LYS A 59 -9.82 -18.13 -26.67
N ARG A 60 -9.13 -17.02 -26.86
CA ARG A 60 -7.82 -16.78 -26.22
C ARG A 60 -7.95 -16.56 -24.71
N TRP A 61 -8.99 -15.83 -24.28
CA TRP A 61 -9.24 -15.54 -22.87
C TRP A 61 -9.63 -16.80 -22.07
N ARG A 62 -10.41 -17.72 -22.65
CA ARG A 62 -10.78 -18.98 -22.01
C ARG A 62 -9.57 -19.80 -21.59
N GLY A 63 -9.56 -20.25 -20.32
CA GLY A 63 -8.45 -20.99 -19.71
C GLY A 63 -7.24 -20.12 -19.36
N SER A 64 -7.29 -18.79 -19.55
CA SER A 64 -6.27 -17.87 -19.06
C SER A 64 -6.36 -17.71 -17.55
N HIS A 65 -5.30 -17.17 -16.91
CA HIS A 65 -5.34 -16.87 -15.47
C HIS A 65 -6.38 -15.82 -15.08
N HIS A 66 -6.88 -15.00 -16.01
CA HIS A 66 -8.01 -14.08 -15.76
C HIS A 66 -9.34 -14.85 -15.73
N ASP A 67 -9.57 -15.75 -16.66
CA ASP A 67 -10.74 -16.62 -16.67
C ASP A 67 -10.77 -17.54 -15.44
N LEU A 68 -9.60 -18.09 -15.07
CA LEU A 68 -9.44 -19.00 -13.94
C LEU A 68 -9.12 -18.27 -12.61
N ALA A 69 -9.26 -16.93 -12.57
CA ALA A 69 -8.93 -16.14 -11.38
C ALA A 69 -9.77 -16.55 -10.17
N MET A 70 -11.05 -16.84 -10.38
CA MET A 70 -11.97 -17.43 -9.41
C MET A 70 -13.02 -18.26 -10.15
N GLN A 71 -13.47 -19.36 -9.53
CA GLN A 71 -14.40 -20.27 -10.14
C GLN A 71 -15.39 -20.82 -9.11
N GLU A 72 -16.59 -21.15 -9.58
CA GLU A 72 -17.51 -21.98 -8.83
C GLU A 72 -16.96 -23.40 -8.64
N VAL A 73 -17.32 -24.03 -7.54
CA VAL A 73 -16.83 -25.38 -7.23
C VAL A 73 -17.44 -26.41 -8.16
N ASN A 74 -16.60 -27.08 -8.92
CA ASN A 74 -16.95 -28.24 -9.73
C ASN A 74 -15.74 -29.21 -9.84
N ALA A 75 -15.90 -30.35 -10.48
CA ALA A 75 -14.85 -31.37 -10.55
C ALA A 75 -13.59 -30.90 -11.30
N GLU A 76 -13.74 -30.00 -12.28
CA GLU A 76 -12.63 -29.49 -13.09
C GLU A 76 -11.90 -28.33 -12.40
N ALA A 77 -12.64 -27.48 -11.68
CA ALA A 77 -12.12 -26.30 -11.02
C ALA A 77 -11.26 -26.63 -9.78
N VAL A 78 -11.55 -27.72 -9.08
CA VAL A 78 -10.86 -28.12 -7.84
C VAL A 78 -9.57 -28.88 -8.17
N ARG A 79 -8.42 -28.27 -7.89
CA ARG A 79 -7.08 -28.82 -8.15
C ARG A 79 -6.52 -29.63 -6.99
N GLY A 80 -6.90 -29.27 -5.76
CA GLY A 80 -6.41 -29.89 -4.53
C GLY A 80 -6.90 -31.33 -4.36
N ASP A 81 -6.11 -32.09 -3.63
CA ASP A 81 -6.46 -33.47 -3.25
C ASP A 81 -7.50 -33.46 -2.11
N PHE A 82 -8.77 -33.69 -2.49
CA PHE A 82 -9.90 -33.86 -1.56
C PHE A 82 -10.32 -35.33 -1.41
N ASP A 83 -9.44 -36.26 -1.71
CA ASP A 83 -9.71 -37.70 -1.58
C ASP A 83 -9.18 -38.22 -0.24
N ASP A 84 -9.70 -37.61 0.86
CA ASP A 84 -9.37 -37.93 2.26
C ASP A 84 -7.92 -37.59 2.66
N SER A 85 -7.32 -36.58 2.05
CA SER A 85 -5.96 -36.17 2.33
C SER A 85 -5.85 -35.35 3.62
N HIS A 86 -4.68 -35.39 4.27
CA HIS A 86 -4.42 -34.73 5.54
C HIS A 86 -3.19 -33.83 5.46
N PHE A 87 -3.25 -32.72 6.19
CA PHE A 87 -2.11 -31.81 6.35
C PHE A 87 -2.00 -31.34 7.79
N VAL A 88 -0.81 -31.44 8.37
CA VAL A 88 -0.54 -31.05 9.76
C VAL A 88 0.32 -29.80 9.80
N TYR A 89 -0.15 -28.76 10.47
CA TYR A 89 0.61 -27.53 10.65
C TYR A 89 0.27 -26.86 11.99
N GLY A 90 1.29 -26.37 12.73
CA GLY A 90 1.09 -25.63 13.97
C GLY A 90 0.36 -26.41 15.09
N GLY A 91 0.31 -27.74 14.99
CA GLY A 91 -0.45 -28.60 15.92
C GLY A 91 -1.91 -28.84 15.50
N VAL A 92 -2.36 -28.25 14.38
CA VAL A 92 -3.68 -28.49 13.79
C VAL A 92 -3.54 -29.53 12.67
N THR A 93 -4.39 -30.57 12.71
CA THR A 93 -4.55 -31.52 11.62
C THR A 93 -5.77 -31.13 10.80
N SER A 94 -5.54 -30.72 9.57
CA SER A 94 -6.62 -30.42 8.61
C SER A 94 -6.83 -31.63 7.70
N ARG A 95 -8.10 -31.97 7.41
CA ARG A 95 -8.52 -33.05 6.51
C ARG A 95 -9.31 -32.48 5.37
N PHE A 96 -8.99 -32.90 4.15
CA PHE A 96 -9.64 -32.47 2.91
C PHE A 96 -10.38 -33.69 2.32
N PHE A 97 -11.69 -33.57 2.22
CA PHE A 97 -12.54 -34.71 1.82
C PHE A 97 -13.76 -34.29 1.01
N ARG A 98 -14.46 -35.24 0.43
CA ARG A 98 -15.72 -35.02 -0.25
C ARG A 98 -16.90 -35.60 0.52
N ARG A 99 -18.00 -34.84 0.53
CA ARG A 99 -19.30 -35.28 1.06
C ARG A 99 -20.35 -34.98 -0.01
N ASP A 100 -21.05 -35.96 -0.50
CA ASP A 100 -22.02 -35.83 -1.60
C ASP A 100 -21.41 -35.12 -2.84
N GLY A 101 -20.18 -35.47 -3.18
CA GLY A 101 -19.41 -34.90 -4.30
C GLY A 101 -18.85 -33.50 -4.06
N LYS A 102 -19.22 -32.81 -2.99
CA LYS A 102 -18.74 -31.46 -2.64
C LYS A 102 -17.46 -31.52 -1.79
N PRO A 103 -16.47 -30.63 -2.05
CA PRO A 103 -15.26 -30.58 -1.24
C PRO A 103 -15.54 -29.90 0.12
N PHE A 104 -14.94 -30.48 1.16
CA PHE A 104 -14.99 -30.00 2.55
C PHE A 104 -13.58 -29.95 3.13
N VAL A 105 -13.38 -29.01 4.04
CA VAL A 105 -12.18 -28.94 4.88
C VAL A 105 -12.59 -29.08 6.32
N HIS A 106 -12.04 -30.08 7.03
CA HIS A 106 -12.09 -30.19 8.47
C HIS A 106 -10.87 -29.50 9.06
N THR A 107 -11.05 -28.39 9.77
CA THR A 107 -9.96 -27.61 10.37
C THR A 107 -10.47 -26.79 11.54
N ASP A 108 -9.57 -26.12 12.28
CA ASP A 108 -9.95 -25.24 13.38
C ASP A 108 -10.74 -24.03 12.92
N GLY A 109 -11.76 -23.69 13.70
CA GLY A 109 -12.67 -22.58 13.44
C GLY A 109 -12.29 -21.29 14.20
N PRO A 110 -13.20 -20.30 14.21
CA PRO A 110 -12.97 -19.01 14.87
C PRO A 110 -12.79 -19.11 16.40
N ASP A 111 -13.22 -20.22 17.02
CA ASP A 111 -13.08 -20.53 18.44
C ASP A 111 -11.95 -21.54 18.73
N GLY A 112 -11.20 -21.94 17.70
CA GLY A 112 -10.13 -22.93 17.78
C GLY A 112 -10.60 -24.39 17.80
N ARG A 113 -11.91 -24.65 17.68
CA ARG A 113 -12.46 -26.01 17.62
C ARG A 113 -12.52 -26.48 16.17
N PRO A 114 -12.11 -27.74 15.91
CA PRO A 114 -12.24 -28.30 14.56
C PRO A 114 -13.71 -28.46 14.16
N ALA A 115 -14.01 -28.11 12.91
CA ALA A 115 -15.32 -28.29 12.29
C ALA A 115 -15.21 -28.53 10.78
N ASP A 116 -16.28 -29.02 10.17
CA ASP A 116 -16.37 -29.25 8.73
C ASP A 116 -16.86 -27.99 8.03
N TYR A 117 -16.09 -27.47 7.07
CA TYR A 117 -16.41 -26.31 6.30
C TYR A 117 -16.54 -26.67 4.81
N PRO A 118 -17.72 -26.45 4.20
CA PRO A 118 -17.88 -26.62 2.75
C PRO A 118 -17.10 -25.55 2.01
N VAL A 119 -16.40 -25.94 0.94
CA VAL A 119 -15.75 -24.99 0.02
C VAL A 119 -16.83 -24.36 -0.85
N ALA A 120 -16.91 -23.02 -0.84
CA ALA A 120 -17.87 -22.24 -1.62
C ALA A 120 -17.36 -21.88 -3.01
N TYR A 121 -16.08 -21.50 -3.11
CA TYR A 121 -15.38 -21.13 -4.34
C TYR A 121 -13.94 -21.57 -4.28
N VAL A 122 -13.29 -21.66 -5.45
CA VAL A 122 -11.85 -21.78 -5.59
C VAL A 122 -11.30 -20.56 -6.32
N PHE A 123 -10.08 -20.12 -6.01
CA PHE A 123 -9.43 -19.03 -6.69
C PHE A 123 -7.93 -19.27 -6.88
N GLY A 124 -7.39 -18.72 -7.98
CA GLY A 124 -6.08 -19.12 -8.49
C GLY A 124 -6.11 -20.49 -9.17
N TRP A 125 -5.11 -20.73 -10.03
CA TRP A 125 -5.00 -21.95 -10.83
C TRP A 125 -3.61 -22.57 -10.75
N THR A 126 -2.59 -21.79 -11.05
CA THR A 126 -1.18 -22.16 -10.94
C THR A 126 -0.35 -20.91 -10.61
N PRO A 127 0.71 -20.99 -9.80
CA PRO A 127 1.28 -22.20 -9.15
C PRO A 127 0.54 -22.68 -7.92
N LEU A 128 -0.47 -21.95 -7.46
CA LEU A 128 -1.25 -22.31 -6.26
C LEU A 128 -2.74 -22.10 -6.47
N GLN A 129 -3.54 -22.85 -5.72
CA GLN A 129 -4.98 -22.65 -5.61
C GLN A 129 -5.36 -22.54 -4.13
N GLN A 130 -6.22 -21.56 -3.82
CA GLN A 130 -6.83 -21.37 -2.51
C GLN A 130 -8.34 -21.65 -2.55
N TYR A 131 -8.93 -21.79 -1.36
CA TYR A 131 -10.31 -22.23 -1.17
C TYR A 131 -11.03 -21.23 -0.30
N LEU A 132 -12.24 -20.85 -0.70
CA LEU A 132 -13.10 -19.93 0.03
C LEU A 132 -14.17 -20.70 0.81
N VAL A 133 -14.30 -20.34 2.07
CA VAL A 133 -15.35 -20.84 2.98
C VAL A 133 -16.31 -19.69 3.27
N ALA A 134 -17.62 -19.97 3.16
CA ALA A 134 -18.64 -19.02 3.55
C ALA A 134 -18.86 -19.04 5.06
N LEU A 135 -18.72 -17.89 5.72
CA LEU A 135 -19.00 -17.68 7.13
C LEU A 135 -20.24 -16.77 7.32
N PRO A 136 -20.82 -16.75 8.54
CA PRO A 136 -21.94 -15.87 8.85
C PRO A 136 -21.67 -14.40 8.51
N GLY A 137 -22.75 -13.65 8.21
CA GLY A 137 -22.63 -12.25 7.82
C GLY A 137 -22.19 -12.01 6.38
N GLY A 138 -22.27 -12.99 5.50
CA GLY A 138 -21.91 -12.87 4.08
C GLY A 138 -20.40 -12.80 3.85
N ARG A 139 -19.59 -13.21 4.83
CA ARG A 139 -18.14 -13.27 4.73
C ARG A 139 -17.72 -14.47 3.90
N LEU A 140 -16.84 -14.25 2.94
CA LEU A 140 -16.07 -15.30 2.28
C LEU A 140 -14.62 -15.22 2.79
N GLN A 141 -14.14 -16.31 3.38
CA GLN A 141 -12.82 -16.39 3.99
C GLN A 141 -11.91 -17.32 3.19
N ALA A 142 -10.74 -16.82 2.85
CA ALA A 142 -9.70 -17.63 2.23
C ALA A 142 -8.99 -18.47 3.29
N LEU A 143 -8.89 -19.76 3.05
CA LEU A 143 -8.09 -20.64 3.92
C LEU A 143 -6.61 -20.23 3.85
N SER A 144 -5.91 -20.26 4.98
CA SER A 144 -4.44 -20.15 5.01
C SER A 144 -3.74 -21.40 4.49
N LEU A 145 -4.51 -22.43 4.13
CA LEU A 145 -4.05 -23.67 3.51
C LEU A 145 -4.31 -23.57 1.99
N ALA A 146 -3.27 -23.81 1.22
CA ALA A 146 -3.32 -23.75 -0.23
C ALA A 146 -2.77 -25.03 -0.87
N TRP A 147 -3.20 -25.30 -2.09
CA TRP A 147 -2.69 -26.40 -2.91
C TRP A 147 -1.61 -25.89 -3.86
N ASP A 148 -0.40 -26.45 -3.75
CA ASP A 148 0.66 -26.26 -4.74
C ASP A 148 0.33 -27.06 -5.99
N SER A 149 -0.18 -26.37 -7.02
CA SER A 149 -0.69 -27.01 -8.23
C SER A 149 0.41 -27.33 -9.28
N ARG A 150 1.67 -27.01 -8.97
CA ARG A 150 2.80 -27.37 -9.83
C ARG A 150 2.96 -28.89 -9.92
N PRO A 151 3.61 -29.41 -10.96
CA PRO A 151 3.92 -30.84 -11.05
C PRO A 151 4.73 -31.35 -9.84
N LYS A 152 4.51 -32.59 -9.44
CA LYS A 152 5.27 -33.23 -8.35
C LYS A 152 6.79 -33.19 -8.59
N ALA A 153 7.22 -33.31 -9.85
CA ALA A 153 8.63 -33.23 -10.22
C ALA A 153 9.26 -31.83 -9.93
N GLU A 154 8.42 -30.80 -9.80
CA GLU A 154 8.82 -29.43 -9.44
C GLU A 154 8.58 -29.11 -7.95
N GLY A 155 8.26 -30.14 -7.14
CA GLY A 155 7.98 -29.98 -5.71
C GLY A 155 6.52 -29.59 -5.38
N GLY A 156 5.64 -29.60 -6.38
CA GLY A 156 4.21 -29.36 -6.23
C GLY A 156 3.40 -30.63 -5.92
N GLY A 157 2.08 -30.58 -6.13
CA GLY A 157 1.15 -31.66 -5.86
C GLY A 157 0.99 -31.92 -4.35
N ARG A 158 0.92 -30.85 -3.55
CA ARG A 158 0.87 -30.94 -2.08
C ARG A 158 0.11 -29.77 -1.44
N TRP A 159 -0.43 -30.01 -0.26
CA TRP A 159 -0.92 -28.95 0.62
C TRP A 159 0.24 -28.21 1.29
N PHE A 160 0.06 -26.92 1.55
CA PHE A 160 1.00 -26.12 2.31
C PHE A 160 0.29 -24.97 3.04
N HIS A 161 0.94 -24.44 4.06
CA HIS A 161 0.47 -23.25 4.78
C HIS A 161 1.11 -21.99 4.22
N LEU A 162 0.33 -20.89 4.07
CA LEU A 162 0.80 -19.63 3.49
C LEU A 162 1.84 -18.90 4.37
N TYR A 163 1.89 -19.21 5.66
CA TYR A 163 2.82 -18.62 6.63
C TYR A 163 3.75 -19.68 7.21
N PRO A 164 4.70 -20.19 6.42
CA PRO A 164 5.59 -21.26 6.89
C PRO A 164 6.53 -20.74 8.00
N GLY A 165 6.62 -21.51 9.09
CA GLY A 165 7.46 -21.16 10.24
C GLY A 165 6.79 -20.26 11.27
N GLU A 166 5.59 -19.75 11.03
CA GLU A 166 4.82 -18.97 11.99
C GLU A 166 3.78 -19.86 12.70
N ARG A 167 3.60 -19.64 13.99
CA ARG A 167 2.54 -20.29 14.75
C ARG A 167 1.29 -19.44 14.69
N VAL A 168 0.37 -19.79 13.80
CA VAL A 168 -0.92 -19.10 13.61
C VAL A 168 -2.02 -19.92 14.28
N ASP A 169 -2.56 -19.45 15.41
CA ASP A 169 -3.74 -20.05 16.06
C ASP A 169 -5.00 -19.19 15.81
N HIS A 170 -6.17 -19.64 16.25
CA HIS A 170 -7.46 -18.97 16.04
C HIS A 170 -7.53 -17.53 16.58
N ARG A 171 -6.61 -17.11 17.45
CA ARG A 171 -6.52 -15.73 17.98
C ARG A 171 -5.63 -14.84 17.13
N ASP A 172 -4.75 -15.43 16.33
CA ASP A 172 -3.82 -14.71 15.49
C ASP A 172 -4.54 -13.95 14.37
N VAL A 173 -4.06 -12.74 14.04
CA VAL A 173 -4.61 -11.89 12.97
C VAL A 173 -4.48 -12.52 11.58
N LEU A 174 -3.51 -13.42 11.38
CA LEU A 174 -3.28 -14.16 10.13
C LEU A 174 -4.13 -15.43 10.01
N HIS A 175 -4.88 -15.81 11.06
CA HIS A 175 -5.75 -16.98 11.00
C HIS A 175 -6.80 -16.83 9.90
N TRP A 176 -7.14 -17.93 9.23
CA TRP A 176 -8.04 -17.89 8.06
C TRP A 176 -9.42 -17.28 8.33
N THR A 177 -9.90 -17.28 9.59
CA THR A 177 -11.18 -16.68 9.98
C THR A 177 -11.11 -15.16 10.25
N LYS A 178 -9.92 -14.55 10.18
CA LYS A 178 -9.70 -13.12 10.52
C LYS A 178 -9.79 -12.21 9.29
N PRO A 179 -9.91 -10.89 9.47
CA PRO A 179 -10.07 -9.92 8.38
C PRO A 179 -8.95 -9.92 7.34
N SER A 180 -7.72 -10.31 7.70
CA SER A 180 -6.60 -10.43 6.75
C SER A 180 -6.86 -11.47 5.65
N GLN A 181 -7.71 -12.47 5.92
CA GLN A 181 -8.11 -13.52 4.99
C GLN A 181 -9.54 -13.32 4.42
N ASN A 182 -10.15 -12.15 4.67
CA ASN A 182 -11.49 -11.86 4.15
C ASN A 182 -11.42 -11.55 2.65
N TRP A 183 -11.98 -12.44 1.83
CA TRP A 183 -12.00 -12.32 0.38
C TRP A 183 -12.76 -11.07 -0.08
N ASN A 184 -13.89 -10.73 0.56
CA ASN A 184 -14.75 -9.61 0.16
C ASN A 184 -14.00 -8.27 0.05
N THR A 185 -12.91 -8.11 0.83
CA THR A 185 -12.13 -6.87 0.92
C THR A 185 -10.70 -6.97 0.42
N GLN A 186 -10.09 -8.16 0.49
CA GLN A 186 -8.68 -8.33 0.16
C GLN A 186 -8.46 -8.83 -1.27
N CYS A 187 -9.33 -9.72 -1.76
CA CYS A 187 -9.09 -10.47 -2.98
C CYS A 187 -10.11 -10.15 -4.10
N ALA A 188 -11.36 -9.91 -3.71
CA ALA A 188 -12.52 -9.88 -4.60
C ALA A 188 -12.38 -8.93 -5.79
N GLU A 189 -11.80 -7.74 -5.58
CA GLU A 189 -11.69 -6.73 -6.62
C GLU A 189 -10.77 -7.15 -7.78
N CYS A 190 -9.76 -7.97 -7.48
CA CYS A 190 -8.81 -8.48 -8.48
C CYS A 190 -9.25 -9.84 -9.06
N HIS A 191 -10.20 -10.53 -8.41
CA HIS A 191 -10.62 -11.88 -8.77
C HIS A 191 -12.06 -11.97 -9.27
N SER A 192 -12.75 -10.83 -9.46
CA SER A 192 -14.12 -10.78 -10.01
C SER A 192 -14.33 -9.55 -10.89
N THR A 193 -15.45 -9.50 -11.61
CA THR A 193 -15.80 -8.37 -12.48
C THR A 193 -16.91 -7.56 -11.84
N ASN A 194 -16.79 -6.21 -11.81
CA ASN A 194 -17.77 -5.27 -11.29
C ASN A 194 -18.17 -5.56 -9.83
N LEU A 195 -17.17 -5.72 -8.97
CA LEU A 195 -17.38 -5.94 -7.54
C LEU A 195 -18.13 -4.78 -6.88
N ARG A 196 -19.09 -5.13 -6.01
CA ARG A 196 -19.68 -4.26 -5.00
C ARG A 196 -19.58 -4.95 -3.65
N LYS A 197 -18.83 -4.40 -2.71
CA LYS A 197 -18.63 -5.01 -1.39
C LYS A 197 -19.90 -5.12 -0.59
N GLY A 198 -20.72 -4.07 -0.62
CA GLY A 198 -22.02 -4.03 0.05
C GLY A 198 -21.92 -4.23 1.57
N TYR A 199 -20.90 -3.69 2.22
CA TYR A 199 -20.73 -3.80 3.67
C TYR A 199 -21.68 -2.88 4.43
N ASP A 200 -22.38 -3.44 5.42
CA ASP A 200 -23.27 -2.75 6.37
C ASP A 200 -22.59 -2.72 7.75
N LEU A 201 -22.03 -1.57 8.12
CA LEU A 201 -21.33 -1.36 9.39
C LEU A 201 -22.22 -1.60 10.62
N ALA A 202 -23.51 -1.23 10.54
CA ALA A 202 -24.43 -1.36 11.68
C ALA A 202 -24.75 -2.82 12.00
N ARG A 203 -24.77 -3.69 10.97
CA ARG A 203 -25.04 -5.11 11.10
C ARG A 203 -23.80 -5.99 11.02
N ASP A 204 -22.65 -5.40 10.76
CA ASP A 204 -21.37 -6.06 10.53
C ASP A 204 -21.47 -7.22 9.52
N ARG A 205 -22.04 -6.93 8.33
CA ARG A 205 -22.34 -7.93 7.31
C ARG A 205 -22.10 -7.43 5.90
N TYR A 206 -21.79 -8.36 5.01
CA TYR A 206 -21.61 -8.11 3.58
C TYR A 206 -22.86 -8.53 2.79
N ARG A 207 -23.11 -7.81 1.70
CA ARG A 207 -23.99 -8.17 0.59
C ARG A 207 -23.23 -8.02 -0.71
N THR A 208 -22.08 -8.68 -0.77
CA THR A 208 -21.16 -8.58 -1.90
C THR A 208 -21.79 -9.13 -3.17
N THR A 209 -21.71 -8.37 -4.25
CA THR A 209 -22.16 -8.75 -5.58
C THR A 209 -21.07 -8.49 -6.61
N PHE A 210 -21.10 -9.24 -7.68
CA PHE A 210 -20.23 -9.08 -8.86
C PHE A 210 -21.02 -9.47 -10.12
N SER A 211 -20.64 -8.97 -11.29
CA SER A 211 -21.29 -9.32 -12.56
C SER A 211 -20.84 -10.68 -13.05
N GLU A 212 -19.55 -11.02 -12.86
CA GLU A 212 -18.96 -12.32 -13.21
C GLU A 212 -17.95 -12.74 -12.13
N VAL A 213 -17.88 -14.05 -11.92
CA VAL A 213 -17.08 -14.67 -10.85
C VAL A 213 -15.58 -14.51 -11.07
N ASN A 214 -15.15 -14.23 -12.30
CA ASN A 214 -13.75 -14.10 -12.72
C ASN A 214 -13.43 -12.71 -13.28
N VAL A 215 -12.20 -12.53 -13.78
CA VAL A 215 -11.77 -11.32 -14.48
C VAL A 215 -12.13 -11.45 -15.96
N SER A 216 -13.29 -10.93 -16.30
CA SER A 216 -13.89 -11.05 -17.62
C SER A 216 -13.60 -9.83 -18.51
N CYS A 217 -14.13 -9.83 -19.72
CA CYS A 217 -13.97 -8.77 -20.73
C CYS A 217 -14.24 -7.37 -20.18
N GLU A 218 -15.36 -7.23 -19.47
CA GLU A 218 -15.81 -5.93 -18.94
C GLU A 218 -14.96 -5.42 -17.75
N ALA A 219 -14.16 -6.27 -17.10
CA ALA A 219 -13.21 -5.82 -16.07
C ALA A 219 -12.17 -4.84 -16.65
N CYS A 220 -11.78 -5.04 -17.91
CA CYS A 220 -10.82 -4.20 -18.62
C CYS A 220 -11.50 -3.19 -19.56
N HIS A 221 -12.54 -3.61 -20.28
CA HIS A 221 -13.21 -2.79 -21.31
C HIS A 221 -14.35 -1.93 -20.76
N GLY A 222 -14.81 -2.21 -19.53
CA GLY A 222 -15.98 -1.56 -18.93
C GLY A 222 -17.30 -2.10 -19.47
N PRO A 223 -18.44 -1.57 -18.95
CA PRO A 223 -19.76 -2.04 -19.31
C PRO A 223 -20.04 -1.90 -20.81
N GLY A 224 -20.41 -3.01 -21.44
CA GLY A 224 -20.47 -3.18 -22.89
C GLY A 224 -21.83 -2.91 -23.55
N SER A 225 -22.89 -2.60 -22.81
CA SER A 225 -24.26 -2.51 -23.36
C SER A 225 -24.37 -1.53 -24.55
N ARG A 226 -23.83 -0.32 -24.43
CA ARG A 226 -23.87 0.68 -25.51
C ARG A 226 -23.09 0.23 -26.76
N HIS A 227 -21.94 -0.43 -26.54
CA HIS A 227 -21.14 -0.98 -27.63
C HIS A 227 -21.89 -2.09 -28.36
N ALA A 228 -22.49 -3.03 -27.62
CA ALA A 228 -23.28 -4.11 -28.20
C ALA A 228 -24.48 -3.60 -29.00
N ASP A 229 -25.20 -2.62 -28.47
CA ASP A 229 -26.33 -2.01 -29.18
C ASP A 229 -25.91 -1.30 -30.47
N TRP A 230 -24.81 -0.55 -30.42
CA TRP A 230 -24.22 0.09 -31.60
C TRP A 230 -23.83 -0.96 -32.67
N ALA A 231 -23.17 -2.05 -32.27
CA ALA A 231 -22.75 -3.12 -33.19
C ALA A 231 -23.96 -3.85 -33.80
N ARG A 232 -24.97 -4.20 -32.98
CA ARG A 232 -26.21 -4.85 -33.45
C ARG A 232 -26.98 -3.98 -34.44
N GLN A 233 -27.10 -2.67 -34.17
CA GLN A 233 -27.76 -1.74 -35.07
C GLN A 233 -27.03 -1.62 -36.43
N ALA A 234 -25.68 -1.58 -36.42
CA ALA A 234 -24.90 -1.55 -37.64
C ALA A 234 -25.07 -2.83 -38.47
N LYS A 235 -25.05 -3.99 -37.81
CA LYS A 235 -25.28 -5.30 -38.44
C LYS A 235 -26.69 -5.39 -39.05
N ALA A 236 -27.73 -4.91 -38.34
CA ALA A 236 -29.10 -4.91 -38.81
C ALA A 236 -29.31 -4.01 -40.04
N ARG A 237 -28.52 -2.96 -40.19
CA ARG A 237 -28.58 -2.04 -41.35
C ARG A 237 -27.75 -2.51 -42.55
N GLY A 238 -26.96 -3.57 -42.41
CA GLY A 238 -26.04 -4.06 -43.46
C GLY A 238 -24.97 -3.03 -43.84
N GLN A 239 -24.64 -2.10 -42.97
CA GLN A 239 -23.68 -1.02 -43.20
C GLN A 239 -22.50 -1.10 -42.25
N ALA A 240 -21.35 -0.56 -42.70
CA ALA A 240 -20.22 -0.38 -41.81
C ALA A 240 -20.66 0.51 -40.62
N ALA A 241 -20.31 0.08 -39.43
CA ALA A 241 -20.68 0.76 -38.20
C ALA A 241 -20.08 2.18 -38.17
N GLN A 242 -20.93 3.20 -38.11
CA GLN A 242 -20.55 4.62 -38.08
C GLN A 242 -20.87 5.23 -36.70
N GLY A 243 -20.22 6.34 -36.38
CA GLY A 243 -20.45 7.08 -35.15
C GLY A 243 -19.65 6.59 -33.94
N ASP A 244 -20.10 6.95 -32.75
CA ASP A 244 -19.46 6.54 -31.50
C ASP A 244 -19.75 5.06 -31.21
N PRO A 245 -18.72 4.19 -31.15
CA PRO A 245 -18.90 2.78 -30.87
C PRO A 245 -19.36 2.49 -29.41
N GLY A 246 -19.62 3.47 -28.58
CA GLY A 246 -20.11 3.30 -27.22
C GLY A 246 -19.12 2.66 -26.24
N LEU A 247 -17.83 2.59 -26.59
CA LEU A 247 -16.79 2.04 -25.73
C LEU A 247 -16.44 2.99 -24.59
N VAL A 248 -16.28 2.47 -23.37
CA VAL A 248 -15.83 3.23 -22.19
C VAL A 248 -14.36 3.64 -22.35
N VAL A 249 -13.53 2.74 -22.90
CA VAL A 249 -12.11 2.96 -23.16
C VAL A 249 -11.72 2.39 -24.52
N ARG A 250 -10.76 3.04 -25.17
CA ARG A 250 -10.16 2.56 -26.41
C ARG A 250 -8.67 2.35 -26.22
N PHE A 251 -8.23 1.11 -26.17
CA PHE A 251 -6.81 0.75 -26.08
C PHE A 251 -6.14 0.89 -27.46
N ASN A 252 -5.69 2.09 -27.77
CA ASN A 252 -5.09 2.41 -29.06
C ASN A 252 -3.63 2.88 -28.98
N GLU A 253 -3.02 2.81 -27.79
CA GLU A 253 -1.66 3.28 -27.54
C GLU A 253 -0.65 2.68 -28.49
N ARG A 254 -0.76 1.37 -28.75
CA ARG A 254 0.16 0.67 -29.65
C ARG A 254 -0.01 1.12 -31.12
N ARG A 255 -1.21 1.46 -31.55
CA ARG A 255 -1.49 1.95 -32.93
C ARG A 255 -1.05 3.40 -33.12
N SER A 256 -0.99 4.16 -32.03
CA SER A 256 -0.60 5.58 -32.05
C SER A 256 0.91 5.81 -31.91
N ARG A 257 1.69 4.74 -31.71
CA ARG A 257 3.16 4.77 -31.57
C ARG A 257 3.84 4.36 -32.85
N GLU A 258 5.01 4.93 -33.04
CA GLU A 258 5.95 4.53 -34.11
C GLU A 258 7.31 4.28 -33.47
N TRP A 259 8.01 3.25 -33.94
CA TRP A 259 9.31 2.84 -33.44
C TRP A 259 10.31 2.72 -34.56
N GLU A 260 11.51 3.23 -34.33
CA GLU A 260 12.64 3.12 -35.25
C GLU A 260 13.83 2.49 -34.53
N MET A 261 14.54 1.60 -35.23
CA MET A 261 15.73 0.94 -34.69
C MET A 261 16.93 1.91 -34.69
N ASP A 262 17.35 2.35 -33.51
CA ASP A 262 18.62 3.05 -33.33
C ASP A 262 19.76 2.02 -33.46
N ARG A 263 20.34 1.94 -34.66
CA ARG A 263 21.41 0.97 -34.96
C ARG A 263 22.68 1.19 -34.13
N THR A 264 22.93 2.42 -33.66
CA THR A 264 24.13 2.71 -32.84
C THR A 264 23.96 2.15 -31.44
N ARG A 265 22.74 2.15 -30.91
CA ARG A 265 22.41 1.58 -29.58
C ARG A 265 21.94 0.15 -29.68
N GLY A 266 21.45 -0.29 -30.83
CA GLY A 266 20.85 -1.63 -31.02
C GLY A 266 19.48 -1.77 -30.31
N ILE A 267 18.76 -0.67 -30.14
CA ILE A 267 17.50 -0.61 -29.38
C ILE A 267 16.47 0.16 -30.20
N ALA A 268 15.24 -0.37 -30.31
CA ALA A 268 14.14 0.38 -30.89
C ALA A 268 13.79 1.58 -29.99
N MET A 269 13.67 2.74 -30.62
CA MET A 269 13.36 4.02 -29.96
C MET A 269 12.04 4.55 -30.51
N PRO A 270 11.17 5.13 -29.66
CA PRO A 270 9.93 5.71 -30.14
C PRO A 270 10.25 7.00 -30.93
N THR A 271 9.70 7.11 -32.13
CA THR A 271 9.65 8.36 -32.90
C THR A 271 8.36 9.13 -32.60
N LYS A 272 7.34 8.38 -32.16
CA LYS A 272 6.08 8.95 -31.69
C LYS A 272 5.65 8.29 -30.40
N PHE A 273 5.31 9.10 -29.38
CA PHE A 273 4.81 8.64 -28.11
C PHE A 273 3.29 8.42 -28.14
N PRO A 274 2.75 7.48 -27.33
CA PRO A 274 1.31 7.35 -27.18
C PRO A 274 0.73 8.61 -26.51
N SER A 275 -0.48 8.99 -26.92
CA SER A 275 -1.20 10.13 -26.35
C SER A 275 -1.86 9.81 -24.99
N THR A 276 -1.98 8.54 -24.64
CA THR A 276 -2.64 8.06 -23.42
C THR A 276 -1.83 6.94 -22.77
N ARG A 277 -2.19 6.60 -21.52
CA ARG A 277 -1.63 5.45 -20.75
C ARG A 277 -2.76 4.55 -20.24
N PHE A 278 -3.89 4.53 -20.91
CA PHE A 278 -5.11 3.83 -20.49
C PHE A 278 -4.89 2.35 -20.20
N GLU A 279 -4.07 1.69 -21.00
CA GLU A 279 -3.75 0.27 -20.82
C GLU A 279 -3.03 0.02 -19.48
N VAL A 280 -1.94 0.77 -19.21
CA VAL A 280 -1.16 0.61 -17.98
C VAL A 280 -1.99 0.95 -16.74
N GLU A 281 -2.82 2.00 -16.81
CA GLU A 281 -3.72 2.40 -15.72
C GLU A 281 -4.84 1.38 -15.48
N THR A 282 -5.36 0.76 -16.54
CA THR A 282 -6.36 -0.31 -16.43
C THR A 282 -5.78 -1.56 -15.77
N CYS A 283 -4.57 -1.97 -16.17
CA CYS A 283 -3.87 -3.09 -15.54
C CYS A 283 -3.53 -2.80 -14.06
N ALA A 284 -3.20 -1.54 -13.75
CA ALA A 284 -2.85 -1.10 -12.40
C ALA A 284 -3.93 -1.38 -11.36
N ARG A 285 -5.21 -1.41 -11.74
CA ARG A 285 -6.31 -1.73 -10.83
C ARG A 285 -6.05 -2.99 -10.01
N CYS A 286 -5.53 -4.05 -10.64
CA CYS A 286 -5.23 -5.33 -10.01
C CYS A 286 -3.72 -5.55 -9.80
N HIS A 287 -2.88 -4.95 -10.64
CA HIS A 287 -1.43 -5.15 -10.63
C HIS A 287 -0.64 -4.04 -9.92
N ALA A 288 -1.28 -3.25 -9.02
CA ALA A 288 -0.64 -2.28 -8.15
C ALA A 288 -0.92 -2.55 -6.68
N ARG A 289 0.04 -2.24 -5.78
CA ARG A 289 -0.23 -2.10 -4.35
C ARG A 289 -0.98 -0.78 -4.13
N ARG A 290 -2.17 -0.85 -3.55
CA ARG A 290 -3.09 0.29 -3.48
C ARG A 290 -4.15 0.13 -2.40
N GLY A 291 -4.75 1.24 -1.96
CA GLY A 291 -5.96 1.29 -1.15
C GLY A 291 -7.15 1.80 -1.97
N LEU A 292 -8.34 1.22 -1.80
CA LEU A 292 -9.55 1.64 -2.48
C LEU A 292 -10.06 2.97 -1.89
N LEU A 293 -10.42 3.94 -2.75
CA LEU A 293 -11.07 5.20 -2.37
C LEU A 293 -12.57 5.20 -2.70
N THR A 294 -12.94 4.57 -3.81
CA THR A 294 -14.32 4.45 -4.26
C THR A 294 -14.51 3.24 -5.15
N GLU A 295 -15.71 2.64 -5.11
CA GLU A 295 -16.08 1.53 -6.01
C GLU A 295 -16.47 1.99 -7.42
N GLU A 296 -16.40 3.29 -7.73
CA GLU A 296 -16.78 3.87 -9.04
C GLU A 296 -15.66 3.76 -10.07
N TYR A 297 -15.06 2.59 -10.20
CA TYR A 297 -13.99 2.36 -11.15
C TYR A 297 -14.47 2.50 -12.61
N ARG A 298 -13.65 3.19 -13.42
CA ARG A 298 -13.85 3.31 -14.87
C ARG A 298 -12.53 3.00 -15.60
N PRO A 299 -12.49 1.99 -16.46
CA PRO A 299 -11.31 1.68 -17.25
C PRO A 299 -10.80 2.89 -18.04
N GLY A 300 -9.48 3.00 -18.17
CA GLY A 300 -8.84 4.09 -18.88
C GLY A 300 -8.68 5.40 -18.09
N ARG A 301 -9.21 5.48 -16.87
CA ARG A 301 -8.92 6.58 -15.94
C ARG A 301 -7.65 6.28 -15.15
N LEU A 302 -7.02 7.33 -14.62
CA LEU A 302 -5.87 7.16 -13.72
C LEU A 302 -6.26 6.29 -12.52
N LEU A 303 -5.40 5.37 -12.13
CA LEU A 303 -5.61 4.56 -10.92
C LEU A 303 -5.91 5.43 -9.71
N ALA A 304 -5.21 6.54 -9.59
CA ALA A 304 -5.32 7.49 -8.49
C ALA A 304 -6.67 8.24 -8.39
N GLU A 305 -7.58 8.07 -9.37
CA GLU A 305 -8.97 8.56 -9.27
C GLU A 305 -9.84 7.68 -8.37
N THR A 306 -9.54 6.40 -8.28
CA THR A 306 -10.36 5.44 -7.53
C THR A 306 -9.59 4.72 -6.43
N HIS A 307 -8.27 4.79 -6.48
CA HIS A 307 -7.38 4.15 -5.52
C HIS A 307 -6.26 5.10 -5.10
N ARG A 308 -5.74 4.93 -3.89
CA ARG A 308 -4.48 5.52 -3.46
C ARG A 308 -3.35 4.55 -3.77
N PRO A 309 -2.49 4.84 -4.74
CA PRO A 309 -1.33 4.00 -5.03
C PRO A 309 -0.32 4.06 -3.87
N ALA A 310 0.34 2.94 -3.57
CA ALA A 310 1.54 2.96 -2.74
C ALA A 310 2.70 3.58 -3.54
N LEU A 311 3.51 4.38 -2.86
CA LEU A 311 4.82 4.80 -3.34
C LEU A 311 5.83 3.67 -3.09
N LEU A 312 7.14 3.97 -3.22
CA LEU A 312 8.17 2.98 -2.89
C LEU A 312 8.42 2.95 -1.38
N ASP A 313 7.36 2.65 -0.62
CA ASP A 313 7.36 2.71 0.83
C ASP A 313 8.29 1.64 1.44
N GLU A 314 8.87 1.96 2.60
CA GLU A 314 9.68 1.01 3.35
C GLU A 314 8.85 -0.22 3.75
N GLY A 315 9.46 -1.41 3.72
CA GLY A 315 8.76 -2.67 3.91
C GLY A 315 8.17 -3.22 2.61
N LEU A 316 7.61 -2.38 1.74
CA LEU A 316 7.05 -2.78 0.44
C LEU A 316 8.13 -2.91 -0.64
N TYR A 317 9.09 -1.99 -0.64
CA TYR A 317 10.17 -1.94 -1.64
C TYR A 317 11.53 -1.81 -0.96
N TYR A 318 12.53 -2.45 -1.54
CA TYR A 318 13.94 -2.18 -1.20
C TYR A 318 14.30 -0.72 -1.46
N ALA A 319 15.39 -0.24 -0.87
CA ALA A 319 15.83 1.15 -1.06
C ALA A 319 16.15 1.47 -2.53
N ASP A 320 16.53 0.48 -3.32
CA ASP A 320 16.77 0.60 -4.76
C ASP A 320 15.48 0.40 -5.61
N GLY A 321 14.32 0.29 -4.98
CA GLY A 321 12.99 0.20 -5.61
C GLY A 321 12.62 -1.18 -6.15
N GLN A 322 13.42 -2.21 -5.91
CA GLN A 322 13.01 -3.58 -6.20
C GLN A 322 11.86 -3.99 -5.28
N MET A 323 11.01 -4.89 -5.78
CA MET A 323 9.91 -5.47 -5.00
C MET A 323 10.49 -6.24 -3.80
N ARG A 324 9.97 -5.96 -2.58
CA ARG A 324 10.34 -6.65 -1.35
C ARG A 324 9.17 -7.46 -0.79
N ASP A 325 7.99 -6.84 -0.75
CA ASP A 325 6.74 -7.47 -0.36
C ASP A 325 5.86 -7.71 -1.60
N GLU A 326 4.68 -8.28 -1.42
CA GLU A 326 3.71 -8.52 -2.49
C GLU A 326 3.08 -7.21 -2.97
N VAL A 327 3.80 -6.50 -3.84
CA VAL A 327 3.43 -5.17 -4.35
C VAL A 327 2.96 -5.18 -5.80
N TYR A 328 2.98 -6.33 -6.43
CA TYR A 328 2.66 -6.52 -7.85
C TYR A 328 3.59 -5.72 -8.79
N ASN A 329 3.27 -5.64 -10.08
CA ASN A 329 4.24 -5.22 -11.08
C ASN A 329 4.18 -3.73 -11.44
N TRP A 330 3.06 -3.03 -11.17
CA TRP A 330 2.87 -1.66 -11.65
C TRP A 330 3.92 -0.68 -11.08
N GLY A 331 4.11 -0.65 -9.77
CA GLY A 331 5.06 0.27 -9.14
C GLY A 331 6.52 0.02 -9.55
N SER A 332 6.92 -1.24 -9.81
CA SER A 332 8.23 -1.56 -10.35
C SER A 332 8.33 -1.17 -11.83
N PHE A 333 7.29 -1.41 -12.64
CA PHE A 333 7.27 -1.06 -14.06
C PHE A 333 7.39 0.44 -14.29
N LEU A 334 6.74 1.28 -13.48
CA LEU A 334 6.85 2.75 -13.54
C LEU A 334 8.29 3.26 -13.39
N GLN A 335 9.19 2.48 -12.77
CA GLN A 335 10.60 2.82 -12.63
C GLN A 335 11.41 2.49 -13.89
N SER A 336 10.86 1.70 -14.82
CA SER A 336 11.58 1.20 -15.97
C SER A 336 11.79 2.29 -17.04
N LYS A 337 12.94 2.22 -17.71
CA LYS A 337 13.19 3.06 -18.89
C LYS A 337 12.24 2.73 -20.06
N MET A 338 11.70 1.52 -20.09
CA MET A 338 10.75 1.10 -21.12
C MET A 338 9.42 1.83 -20.94
N TYR A 339 8.89 1.88 -19.70
CA TYR A 339 7.69 2.67 -19.39
C TYR A 339 7.88 4.14 -19.76
N ALA A 340 9.03 4.73 -19.39
CA ALA A 340 9.37 6.12 -19.75
C ALA A 340 9.46 6.35 -21.26
N ARG A 341 9.59 5.29 -22.06
CA ARG A 341 9.60 5.33 -23.55
C ARG A 341 8.27 4.91 -24.16
N GLY A 342 7.22 4.76 -23.35
CA GLY A 342 5.87 4.47 -23.83
C GLY A 342 5.60 2.98 -24.09
N VAL A 343 6.44 2.07 -23.61
CA VAL A 343 6.13 0.63 -23.61
C VAL A 343 4.97 0.38 -22.64
N THR A 344 4.06 -0.51 -23.04
CA THR A 344 2.90 -0.93 -22.25
C THR A 344 2.96 -2.43 -21.97
N CYS A 345 2.09 -2.92 -21.09
CA CYS A 345 2.04 -4.33 -20.71
C CYS A 345 1.82 -5.25 -21.92
N ALA A 346 0.92 -4.85 -22.81
CA ALA A 346 0.59 -5.62 -23.99
C ALA A 346 1.63 -5.54 -25.13
N ASP A 347 2.75 -4.87 -24.94
CA ASP A 347 3.89 -5.02 -25.87
C ASP A 347 4.58 -6.36 -25.67
N CYS A 348 4.63 -6.86 -24.43
CA CYS A 348 5.24 -8.12 -24.06
C CYS A 348 4.24 -9.25 -23.88
N HIS A 349 3.06 -8.97 -23.31
CA HIS A 349 2.01 -9.95 -23.02
C HIS A 349 0.85 -9.86 -24.03
N ASP A 350 0.19 -10.97 -24.31
CA ASP A 350 -1.15 -10.92 -24.88
C ASP A 350 -2.14 -10.68 -23.75
N ALA A 351 -2.97 -9.64 -23.87
CA ALA A 351 -3.90 -9.24 -22.82
C ALA A 351 -5.05 -10.23 -22.59
N HIS A 352 -5.31 -11.13 -23.52
CA HIS A 352 -6.40 -12.12 -23.42
C HIS A 352 -5.90 -13.46 -22.88
N ASP A 353 -4.83 -14.06 -23.44
CA ASP A 353 -4.31 -15.34 -22.93
C ASP A 353 -3.21 -15.18 -21.86
N LEU A 354 -2.77 -13.95 -21.59
CA LEU A 354 -1.74 -13.54 -20.62
C LEU A 354 -0.35 -14.08 -20.86
N LYS A 355 -0.14 -14.81 -21.95
CA LYS A 355 1.17 -15.34 -22.30
C LYS A 355 2.09 -14.24 -22.78
N VAL A 356 3.38 -14.45 -22.59
CA VAL A 356 4.39 -13.67 -23.30
C VAL A 356 4.28 -14.02 -24.79
N LYS A 357 4.17 -13.00 -25.65
CA LYS A 357 3.83 -13.15 -27.08
C LYS A 357 4.75 -14.07 -27.89
N VAL A 358 6.02 -14.09 -27.50
CA VAL A 358 7.04 -14.94 -28.08
C VAL A 358 7.91 -15.51 -26.97
N GLY A 359 8.81 -16.45 -27.25
CA GLY A 359 9.64 -17.12 -26.26
C GLY A 359 10.26 -16.15 -25.23
N ARG A 360 10.52 -16.63 -24.02
CA ARG A 360 10.81 -15.84 -22.81
C ARG A 360 11.82 -14.70 -23.00
N ASP A 361 12.95 -14.96 -23.66
CA ASP A 361 13.96 -13.94 -23.97
C ASP A 361 13.76 -13.32 -25.38
N ASP A 362 13.02 -13.98 -26.26
CA ASP A 362 12.78 -13.53 -27.64
C ASP A 362 11.88 -12.30 -27.69
N VAL A 363 11.00 -12.11 -26.69
CA VAL A 363 10.19 -10.89 -26.58
C VAL A 363 11.07 -9.64 -26.41
N CYS A 364 12.23 -9.78 -25.78
CA CYS A 364 13.20 -8.68 -25.65
C CYS A 364 13.84 -8.38 -27.02
N SER A 365 14.07 -9.40 -27.84
CA SER A 365 14.68 -9.31 -29.16
C SER A 365 13.81 -8.58 -30.19
N SER A 366 12.52 -8.41 -29.93
CA SER A 366 11.66 -7.59 -30.78
C SER A 366 12.02 -6.10 -30.79
N CYS A 367 12.70 -5.62 -29.74
CA CYS A 367 13.16 -4.24 -29.61
C CYS A 367 14.67 -4.11 -29.36
N HIS A 368 15.34 -5.16 -28.88
CA HIS A 368 16.78 -5.17 -28.58
C HIS A 368 17.50 -6.12 -29.54
N GLN A 369 18.45 -5.62 -30.34
CA GLN A 369 19.14 -6.43 -31.37
C GLN A 369 19.88 -7.62 -30.73
N PRO A 370 19.57 -8.88 -31.11
CA PRO A 370 20.20 -10.06 -30.53
C PRO A 370 21.72 -10.11 -30.79
N GLU A 371 22.18 -9.61 -31.94
CA GLU A 371 23.60 -9.55 -32.33
C GLU A 371 24.44 -8.70 -31.36
N ARG A 372 23.77 -7.81 -30.62
CA ARG A 372 24.40 -6.96 -29.60
C ARG A 372 24.17 -7.48 -28.19
N PHE A 373 22.95 -7.87 -27.85
CA PHE A 373 22.55 -8.15 -26.47
C PHE A 373 22.50 -9.65 -26.13
N ALA A 374 22.19 -10.54 -27.08
CA ALA A 374 22.21 -11.99 -26.87
C ALA A 374 23.61 -12.60 -27.09
N THR A 375 24.65 -11.89 -26.71
CA THR A 375 26.04 -12.27 -26.98
C THR A 375 26.89 -12.37 -25.71
N ARG A 376 27.92 -13.19 -25.75
CA ARG A 376 28.87 -13.29 -24.64
C ARG A 376 29.57 -11.96 -24.29
N LYS A 377 29.64 -11.02 -25.22
CA LYS A 377 30.18 -9.68 -24.99
C LYS A 377 29.24 -8.82 -24.12
N HIS A 378 27.95 -9.18 -24.08
CA HIS A 378 26.97 -8.49 -23.21
C HIS A 378 26.79 -9.21 -21.87
N HIS A 379 26.45 -10.51 -21.87
CA HIS A 379 26.08 -11.21 -20.63
C HIS A 379 27.25 -11.93 -19.95
N PHE A 380 28.41 -12.11 -20.61
CA PHE A 380 29.65 -12.74 -20.13
C PHE A 380 29.51 -14.20 -19.63
N HIS A 381 28.42 -14.86 -19.96
CA HIS A 381 28.11 -16.25 -19.62
C HIS A 381 28.18 -17.15 -20.86
N ARG A 382 28.13 -18.47 -20.65
CA ARG A 382 28.02 -19.44 -21.76
C ARG A 382 26.70 -19.22 -22.51
N PRO A 383 26.71 -19.18 -23.84
CA PRO A 383 25.50 -19.10 -24.64
C PRO A 383 24.52 -20.22 -24.26
N ARG A 384 23.21 -19.92 -24.23
CA ARG A 384 22.13 -20.83 -23.83
C ARG A 384 22.20 -21.33 -22.37
N GLY A 385 23.16 -20.88 -21.56
CA GLY A 385 23.18 -21.14 -20.12
C GLY A 385 22.21 -20.24 -19.36
N LYS A 386 21.85 -20.61 -18.11
CA LYS A 386 20.95 -19.80 -17.26
C LYS A 386 21.37 -18.34 -17.12
N GLY A 387 22.68 -18.06 -17.06
CA GLY A 387 23.21 -16.69 -16.97
C GLY A 387 23.20 -15.89 -18.27
N ALA A 388 22.83 -16.50 -19.41
CA ALA A 388 22.66 -15.82 -20.70
C ALA A 388 21.24 -15.31 -20.90
N SER A 389 20.28 -15.67 -20.02
CA SER A 389 18.90 -15.21 -20.09
C SER A 389 18.80 -13.72 -19.72
N CYS A 390 18.10 -12.96 -20.54
CA CYS A 390 17.77 -11.56 -20.30
C CYS A 390 17.00 -11.40 -18.98
N VAL A 391 16.00 -12.23 -18.79
CA VAL A 391 15.10 -12.23 -17.62
C VAL A 391 15.90 -12.47 -16.33
N ALA A 392 16.83 -13.43 -16.32
CA ALA A 392 17.60 -13.77 -15.12
C ALA A 392 18.44 -12.59 -14.58
N CYS A 393 18.84 -11.65 -15.44
CA CYS A 393 19.67 -10.50 -15.06
C CYS A 393 18.85 -9.22 -14.87
N HIS A 394 17.82 -8.99 -15.72
CA HIS A 394 17.12 -7.72 -15.79
C HIS A 394 15.76 -7.71 -15.08
N LEU A 395 15.18 -8.88 -14.79
CA LEU A 395 13.91 -9.08 -14.10
C LEU A 395 14.14 -10.05 -12.92
N ARG A 396 14.85 -9.56 -11.88
CA ARG A 396 15.12 -10.38 -10.70
C ARG A 396 13.83 -11.02 -10.18
N THR A 397 13.92 -12.27 -9.75
CA THR A 397 12.78 -13.04 -9.27
C THR A 397 12.77 -13.08 -7.75
N GLU A 398 11.61 -12.83 -7.15
CA GLU A 398 11.32 -13.07 -5.73
C GLU A 398 10.16 -14.06 -5.62
N THR A 399 10.16 -14.91 -4.59
CA THR A 399 9.10 -15.91 -4.40
C THR A 399 8.12 -15.40 -3.35
N TYR A 400 6.86 -15.27 -3.74
CA TYR A 400 5.75 -14.89 -2.87
C TYR A 400 4.82 -16.08 -2.62
N MET A 401 3.97 -15.99 -1.62
CA MET A 401 3.00 -17.06 -1.31
C MET A 401 3.65 -18.46 -1.27
N VAL A 402 4.90 -18.54 -0.82
CA VAL A 402 5.72 -19.78 -0.68
C VAL A 402 6.14 -20.43 -2.01
N VAL A 403 5.29 -20.41 -3.02
CA VAL A 403 5.45 -21.19 -4.27
C VAL A 403 5.36 -20.36 -5.55
N ASP A 404 5.11 -19.05 -5.47
CA ASP A 404 4.86 -18.18 -6.63
C ASP A 404 6.06 -17.28 -6.94
N PRO A 405 6.93 -17.64 -7.89
CA PRO A 405 8.06 -16.81 -8.31
C PRO A 405 7.58 -15.69 -9.23
N ARG A 406 7.75 -14.44 -8.81
CA ARG A 406 7.38 -13.24 -9.58
C ARG A 406 8.60 -12.43 -9.98
N HIS A 407 8.56 -11.90 -11.20
CA HIS A 407 9.62 -11.07 -11.76
C HIS A 407 9.42 -9.60 -11.42
N ASP A 408 10.48 -8.92 -10.99
CA ASP A 408 10.51 -7.47 -10.82
C ASP A 408 10.50 -6.77 -12.18
N HIS A 409 9.45 -6.01 -12.48
CA HIS A 409 9.26 -5.33 -13.77
C HIS A 409 9.95 -3.96 -13.87
N SER A 410 10.85 -3.61 -12.96
CA SER A 410 11.69 -2.41 -13.12
C SER A 410 12.68 -2.53 -14.28
N ILE A 411 12.90 -3.74 -14.78
CA ILE A 411 13.68 -4.08 -15.99
C ILE A 411 15.01 -3.32 -15.99
N ARG A 412 15.77 -3.51 -14.93
CA ARG A 412 16.97 -2.71 -14.61
C ARG A 412 18.27 -3.39 -15.01
N ALA A 413 19.29 -2.61 -15.26
CA ALA A 413 20.65 -3.15 -15.31
C ALA A 413 21.07 -3.60 -13.89
N PRO A 414 21.73 -4.77 -13.75
CA PRO A 414 22.22 -5.24 -12.45
C PRO A 414 23.19 -4.24 -11.79
N ARG A 415 22.97 -3.93 -10.51
CA ARG A 415 23.73 -2.95 -9.73
C ARG A 415 24.28 -3.56 -8.43
N PRO A 416 25.21 -4.54 -8.52
CA PRO A 416 25.82 -5.15 -7.34
C PRO A 416 26.64 -4.16 -6.49
N ASP A 417 27.05 -3.02 -7.05
CA ASP A 417 27.63 -1.90 -6.33
C ASP A 417 26.70 -1.28 -5.28
N LEU A 418 25.38 -1.27 -5.54
CA LEU A 418 24.39 -0.84 -4.54
C LEU A 418 24.28 -1.85 -3.39
N THR A 419 24.41 -3.14 -3.68
CA THR A 419 24.45 -4.16 -2.63
C THR A 419 25.68 -3.99 -1.73
N VAL A 420 26.84 -3.65 -2.31
CA VAL A 420 28.05 -3.33 -1.53
C VAL A 420 27.85 -2.10 -0.65
N ALA A 421 27.18 -1.08 -1.17
CA ALA A 421 26.98 0.18 -0.45
C ALA A 421 25.89 0.12 0.64
N LEU A 422 24.82 -0.66 0.41
CA LEU A 422 23.60 -0.62 1.21
C LEU A 422 23.32 -1.92 1.98
N GLY A 423 24.03 -3.01 1.67
CA GLY A 423 23.66 -4.34 2.15
C GLY A 423 22.61 -5.03 1.27
N ARG A 424 22.61 -6.36 1.30
CA ARG A 424 21.67 -7.19 0.53
C ARG A 424 20.21 -7.00 1.00
N GLU A 425 20.03 -6.73 2.27
CA GLU A 425 18.73 -6.47 2.91
C GLU A 425 18.09 -5.15 2.46
N ASN A 426 18.86 -4.25 1.81
CA ASN A 426 18.39 -2.96 1.31
C ASN A 426 18.46 -2.83 -0.21
N ALA A 427 19.34 -3.59 -0.87
CA ALA A 427 19.52 -3.58 -2.33
C ALA A 427 20.07 -4.93 -2.83
N PRO A 428 19.22 -5.95 -3.02
CA PRO A 428 19.65 -7.24 -3.55
C PRO A 428 20.06 -7.13 -5.02
N ASN A 429 20.89 -8.08 -5.52
CA ASN A 429 21.29 -8.09 -6.92
C ASN A 429 21.20 -9.48 -7.56
N ALA A 430 20.88 -9.52 -8.83
CA ALA A 430 20.69 -10.74 -9.61
C ALA A 430 21.93 -11.64 -9.71
N CYS A 431 23.15 -11.09 -9.59
CA CYS A 431 24.38 -11.87 -9.66
C CYS A 431 24.46 -12.86 -8.49
N ASN A 432 24.19 -12.39 -7.27
CA ASN A 432 24.28 -13.19 -6.06
C ASN A 432 23.08 -14.12 -5.85
N ASP A 433 22.01 -14.00 -6.62
CA ASP A 433 20.93 -14.99 -6.62
C ASP A 433 21.39 -16.33 -7.21
N CYS A 434 22.32 -16.30 -8.17
CA CYS A 434 22.94 -17.50 -8.75
C CYS A 434 24.30 -17.80 -8.12
N HIS A 435 25.18 -16.78 -7.94
CA HIS A 435 26.51 -16.90 -7.37
C HIS A 435 26.48 -16.69 -5.83
N ARG A 436 25.80 -17.59 -5.14
CA ARG A 436 25.57 -17.50 -3.69
C ARG A 436 26.84 -17.69 -2.86
N ASP A 437 27.84 -18.36 -3.43
CA ASP A 437 29.18 -18.59 -2.87
C ASP A 437 30.10 -17.39 -3.01
N ARG A 438 29.70 -16.34 -3.72
CA ARG A 438 30.50 -15.14 -3.99
C ARG A 438 29.94 -13.92 -3.24
N SER A 439 30.87 -13.00 -2.90
CA SER A 439 30.47 -11.74 -2.25
C SER A 439 29.92 -10.72 -3.24
N PRO A 440 29.13 -9.73 -2.76
CA PRO A 440 28.67 -8.62 -3.60
C PRO A 440 29.83 -7.83 -4.25
N GLU A 441 30.97 -7.68 -3.56
CA GLU A 441 32.16 -7.01 -4.08
C GLU A 441 32.75 -7.76 -5.28
N TRP A 442 32.72 -9.10 -5.28
CA TRP A 442 33.10 -9.89 -6.44
C TRP A 442 32.23 -9.56 -7.65
N ALA A 443 30.90 -9.53 -7.46
CA ALA A 443 29.96 -9.17 -8.52
C ALA A 443 30.17 -7.73 -9.02
N ALA A 444 30.36 -6.78 -8.10
CA ALA A 444 30.61 -5.38 -8.42
C ALA A 444 31.94 -5.18 -9.19
N ARG A 445 33.00 -5.91 -8.81
CA ARG A 445 34.28 -5.91 -9.58
C ARG A 445 34.10 -6.50 -10.97
N ALA A 446 33.34 -7.59 -11.12
CA ALA A 446 33.05 -8.20 -12.41
C ALA A 446 32.32 -7.21 -13.34
N VAL A 447 31.23 -6.59 -12.87
CA VAL A 447 30.45 -5.61 -13.65
C VAL A 447 31.30 -4.38 -14.02
N ARG A 448 32.13 -3.86 -13.11
CA ARG A 448 33.04 -2.74 -13.43
C ARG A 448 34.04 -3.10 -14.53
N ARG A 449 34.60 -4.32 -14.51
CA ARG A 449 35.52 -4.80 -15.53
C ARG A 449 34.83 -5.00 -16.89
N TRP A 450 33.59 -5.51 -16.89
CA TRP A 450 32.84 -5.75 -18.10
C TRP A 450 32.32 -4.46 -18.74
N TYR A 451 31.98 -3.47 -17.94
CA TYR A 451 31.37 -2.21 -18.37
C TYR A 451 32.09 -1.00 -17.75
N PRO A 452 33.35 -0.75 -18.13
CA PRO A 452 34.04 0.47 -17.68
C PRO A 452 33.23 1.70 -18.13
N GLY A 453 32.87 2.60 -17.21
CA GLY A 453 31.97 3.74 -17.47
C GLY A 453 30.48 3.39 -17.58
N GLY A 454 30.06 2.18 -17.22
CA GLY A 454 28.66 1.74 -17.19
C GLY A 454 27.80 2.41 -16.10
N GLN A 455 26.59 1.91 -15.89
CA GLN A 455 25.65 2.50 -14.92
C GLN A 455 26.17 2.51 -13.48
N GLN A 456 27.02 1.53 -13.10
CA GLN A 456 27.64 1.43 -11.77
C GLN A 456 28.59 2.60 -11.44
N THR A 457 28.97 3.41 -12.42
CA THR A 457 29.77 4.62 -12.20
C THR A 457 28.93 5.87 -11.99
N LYS A 458 27.61 5.75 -12.15
CA LYS A 458 26.67 6.88 -12.06
C LYS A 458 25.96 6.84 -10.70
N PRO A 459 25.71 8.01 -10.09
CA PRO A 459 24.87 8.09 -8.91
C PRO A 459 23.52 7.40 -9.13
N HIS A 460 22.98 6.78 -8.07
CA HIS A 460 21.68 6.14 -8.10
C HIS A 460 20.83 6.67 -6.94
N TRP A 461 19.59 6.97 -7.20
CA TRP A 461 18.64 7.50 -6.22
C TRP A 461 18.42 6.59 -5.01
N ALA A 462 18.75 5.30 -5.10
CA ALA A 462 18.72 4.37 -3.97
C ALA A 462 19.48 4.87 -2.75
N LEU A 463 20.64 5.51 -2.98
CA LEU A 463 21.46 6.06 -1.90
C LEU A 463 20.73 7.18 -1.15
N ALA A 464 19.97 8.01 -1.89
CA ALA A 464 19.18 9.09 -1.31
C ALA A 464 17.98 8.55 -0.51
N LEU A 465 17.23 7.59 -1.08
CA LEU A 465 16.11 6.97 -0.35
C LEU A 465 16.58 6.24 0.90
N TYR A 466 17.69 5.51 0.81
CA TYR A 466 18.29 4.85 1.98
C TYR A 466 18.74 5.86 3.03
N ALA A 467 19.40 6.95 2.60
CA ALA A 467 19.82 8.01 3.52
C ALA A 467 18.63 8.65 4.24
N GLY A 468 17.53 8.91 3.53
CA GLY A 468 16.29 9.41 4.11
C GLY A 468 15.69 8.45 5.15
N ARG A 469 15.53 7.16 4.80
CA ARG A 469 14.97 6.13 5.69
C ARG A 469 15.81 5.90 6.95
N THR A 470 17.14 6.03 6.86
CA THR A 470 18.06 5.68 7.95
C THR A 470 18.75 6.88 8.59
N TYR A 471 18.22 8.09 8.40
CA TYR A 471 18.74 9.33 9.00
C TYR A 471 20.25 9.53 8.78
N ARG A 472 20.72 9.37 7.51
CA ARG A 472 22.15 9.59 7.20
C ARG A 472 22.47 11.07 7.02
N PRO A 473 23.69 11.49 7.36
CA PRO A 473 24.14 12.85 7.04
C PRO A 473 23.97 13.17 5.56
N GLY A 474 23.51 14.39 5.25
CA GLY A 474 23.23 14.82 3.88
C GLY A 474 21.94 14.25 3.26
N ALA A 475 21.09 13.59 4.03
CA ALA A 475 19.83 13.01 3.54
C ALA A 475 18.93 14.06 2.85
N GLU A 476 18.77 15.27 3.43
CA GLU A 476 18.01 16.36 2.80
C GLU A 476 18.54 16.66 1.40
N SER A 477 19.82 17.00 1.27
CA SER A 477 20.44 17.35 0.00
C SER A 477 20.33 16.22 -1.04
N ALA A 478 20.53 14.97 -0.60
CA ALA A 478 20.40 13.78 -1.46
C ALA A 478 18.96 13.60 -1.96
N LEU A 479 17.95 13.71 -1.08
CA LEU A 479 16.53 13.64 -1.45
C LEU A 479 16.14 14.79 -2.39
N LEU A 480 16.59 16.02 -2.10
CA LEU A 480 16.35 17.18 -2.97
C LEU A 480 16.96 17.00 -4.35
N GLY A 481 18.12 16.36 -4.46
CA GLY A 481 18.75 16.00 -5.73
C GLY A 481 17.84 15.07 -6.55
N VAL A 482 17.19 14.08 -5.91
CA VAL A 482 16.24 13.17 -6.55
C VAL A 482 14.96 13.90 -6.97
N ILE A 483 14.40 14.73 -6.10
CA ILE A 483 13.14 15.47 -6.34
C ILE A 483 13.28 16.42 -7.53
N ARG A 484 14.42 17.10 -7.63
CA ARG A 484 14.70 18.13 -8.65
C ARG A 484 15.03 17.55 -10.04
N ASP A 485 15.44 16.28 -10.13
CA ASP A 485 15.82 15.65 -11.40
C ASP A 485 14.60 15.07 -12.15
N PRO A 486 14.13 15.67 -13.24
CA PRO A 486 12.98 15.18 -14.00
C PRO A 486 13.26 13.86 -14.74
N LYS A 487 14.52 13.41 -14.82
CA LYS A 487 14.89 12.11 -15.41
C LYS A 487 14.66 10.95 -14.44
N VAL A 488 14.51 11.23 -13.16
CA VAL A 488 14.15 10.25 -12.15
C VAL A 488 12.65 9.94 -12.26
N PRO A 489 12.24 8.65 -12.24
CA PRO A 489 10.84 8.26 -12.32
C PRO A 489 9.95 8.97 -11.29
N ALA A 490 8.76 9.36 -11.67
CA ALA A 490 7.83 10.13 -10.81
C ALA A 490 7.53 9.42 -9.49
N ILE A 491 7.33 8.09 -9.50
CA ILE A 491 7.11 7.31 -8.27
C ILE A 491 8.31 7.41 -7.30
N VAL A 492 9.53 7.47 -7.82
CA VAL A 492 10.75 7.65 -7.00
C VAL A 492 10.83 9.06 -6.45
N ARG A 493 10.51 10.08 -7.28
CA ARG A 493 10.49 11.49 -6.85
C ARG A 493 9.42 11.71 -5.79
N GLY A 494 8.21 11.15 -5.98
CA GLY A 494 7.14 11.18 -4.97
C GLY A 494 7.55 10.54 -3.65
N THR A 495 8.23 9.39 -3.71
CA THR A 495 8.79 8.74 -2.51
C THR A 495 9.86 9.62 -1.84
N ALA A 496 10.75 10.24 -2.62
CA ALA A 496 11.76 11.14 -2.05
C ALA A 496 11.13 12.35 -1.34
N VAL A 497 10.01 12.89 -1.87
CA VAL A 497 9.25 13.95 -1.22
C VAL A 497 8.65 13.44 0.10
N SER A 498 7.99 12.27 0.12
CA SER A 498 7.38 11.73 1.33
C SER A 498 8.38 11.39 2.46
N LEU A 499 9.67 11.25 2.12
CA LEU A 499 10.75 11.02 3.08
C LEU A 499 11.35 12.32 3.66
N LEU A 500 10.93 13.51 3.20
CA LEU A 500 11.47 14.79 3.69
C LEU A 500 11.10 15.15 5.14
N PRO A 501 9.93 14.79 5.72
CA PRO A 501 9.49 15.30 7.01
C PRO A 501 10.54 15.35 8.11
N PRO A 502 11.31 14.27 8.42
CA PRO A 502 12.33 14.33 9.46
C PRO A 502 13.61 15.09 9.06
N HIS A 503 13.72 15.52 7.82
CA HIS A 503 14.91 16.15 7.23
C HIS A 503 14.66 17.58 6.76
N LEU A 504 13.46 18.13 6.99
CA LEU A 504 13.08 19.46 6.49
C LEU A 504 14.06 20.55 6.93
N GLY A 505 14.55 21.30 5.94
CA GLY A 505 15.38 22.47 6.08
C GLY A 505 14.92 23.59 5.14
N PRO A 506 15.60 24.74 5.13
CA PRO A 506 15.21 25.89 4.30
C PRO A 506 15.12 25.58 2.80
N GLU A 507 15.99 24.70 2.30
CA GLU A 507 15.98 24.30 0.88
C GLU A 507 14.85 23.32 0.51
N SER A 508 14.25 22.66 1.50
CA SER A 508 13.13 21.74 1.30
C SER A 508 11.85 22.48 0.87
N LEU A 509 11.60 23.69 1.40
CA LEU A 509 10.35 24.42 1.13
C LEU A 509 10.15 24.77 -0.35
N PRO A 510 11.15 25.34 -1.09
CA PRO A 510 11.00 25.60 -2.52
C PRO A 510 10.83 24.31 -3.34
N ALA A 511 11.51 23.23 -2.95
CA ALA A 511 11.40 21.95 -3.63
C ALA A 511 10.02 21.33 -3.42
N LEU A 512 9.48 21.40 -2.19
CA LEU A 512 8.13 20.94 -1.86
C LEU A 512 7.06 21.76 -2.61
N GLN A 513 7.23 23.09 -2.69
CA GLN A 513 6.34 23.95 -3.46
C GLN A 513 6.29 23.57 -4.95
N LYS A 514 7.44 23.21 -5.53
CA LYS A 514 7.51 22.70 -6.90
C LYS A 514 6.87 21.32 -7.01
N ALA A 515 7.14 20.41 -6.07
CA ALA A 515 6.59 19.06 -6.03
C ALA A 515 5.06 19.06 -5.92
N ALA A 516 4.50 19.98 -5.12
CA ALA A 516 3.04 20.17 -5.01
C ALA A 516 2.37 20.61 -6.33
N ARG A 517 3.14 21.07 -7.32
CA ARG A 517 2.68 21.46 -8.66
C ARG A 517 3.25 20.59 -9.78
N ASP A 518 3.84 19.44 -9.43
CA ASP A 518 4.40 18.53 -10.45
C ASP A 518 3.29 18.01 -11.39
N GLU A 519 3.63 17.76 -12.64
CA GLU A 519 2.69 17.22 -13.63
C GLU A 519 2.19 15.81 -13.21
N ASP A 520 3.04 15.02 -12.56
CA ASP A 520 2.71 13.66 -12.18
C ASP A 520 2.03 13.61 -10.80
N PRO A 521 0.84 13.00 -10.69
CA PRO A 521 0.08 12.93 -9.44
C PRO A 521 0.79 12.18 -8.31
N LEU A 522 1.71 11.27 -8.61
CA LEU A 522 2.46 10.54 -7.57
C LEU A 522 3.44 11.47 -6.83
N VAL A 523 3.99 12.47 -7.51
CA VAL A 523 4.83 13.49 -6.88
C VAL A 523 3.99 14.42 -6.02
N ARG A 524 2.82 14.86 -6.52
CA ARG A 524 1.87 15.67 -5.75
C ARG A 524 1.30 14.93 -4.54
N LEU A 525 1.09 13.61 -4.66
CA LEU A 525 0.70 12.74 -3.54
C LEU A 525 1.76 12.75 -2.44
N GLY A 526 3.04 12.57 -2.79
CA GLY A 526 4.14 12.68 -1.83
C GLY A 526 4.25 14.07 -1.19
N ALA A 527 3.94 15.13 -1.96
CA ALA A 527 3.90 16.50 -1.43
C ALA A 527 2.77 16.68 -0.42
N ALA A 528 1.56 16.18 -0.72
CA ALA A 528 0.41 16.24 0.19
C ALA A 528 0.72 15.60 1.55
N THR A 529 1.33 14.41 1.54
CA THR A 529 1.79 13.73 2.78
C THR A 529 2.79 14.58 3.56
N THR A 530 3.74 15.23 2.88
CA THR A 530 4.82 16.00 3.53
C THR A 530 4.32 17.30 4.17
N LEU A 531 3.24 17.90 3.63
CA LEU A 531 2.69 19.16 4.14
C LEU A 531 2.30 19.07 5.63
N GLU A 532 1.87 17.93 6.12
CA GLU A 532 1.45 17.75 7.51
C GLU A 532 2.56 18.13 8.53
N ALA A 533 3.83 17.98 8.13
CA ALA A 533 4.98 18.33 8.97
C ALA A 533 5.25 19.85 9.07
N LEU A 534 4.53 20.67 8.32
CA LEU A 534 4.74 22.12 8.27
C LEU A 534 3.74 22.88 9.15
N PRO A 535 4.10 24.10 9.61
CA PRO A 535 3.14 25.02 10.22
C PRO A 535 1.98 25.37 9.29
N ALA A 536 0.79 25.67 9.83
CA ALA A 536 -0.44 25.91 9.07
C ALA A 536 -0.26 26.92 7.93
N ARG A 537 0.36 28.08 8.18
CA ARG A 537 0.63 29.12 7.17
C ARG A 537 1.47 28.62 6.00
N GLU A 538 2.49 27.81 6.29
CA GLU A 538 3.34 27.24 5.25
C GLU A 538 2.58 26.19 4.43
N ARG A 539 1.73 25.38 5.07
CA ARG A 539 0.83 24.44 4.38
C ARG A 539 -0.07 25.16 3.38
N VAL A 540 -0.71 26.24 3.82
CA VAL A 540 -1.58 27.07 2.95
C VAL A 540 -0.77 27.66 1.80
N ARG A 541 0.35 28.32 2.09
CA ARG A 541 1.20 28.95 1.06
C ARG A 541 1.71 27.97 0.00
N ILE A 542 2.10 26.76 0.42
CA ILE A 542 2.74 25.77 -0.46
C ILE A 542 1.74 24.89 -1.18
N GLY A 543 0.70 24.40 -0.50
CA GLY A 543 -0.08 23.27 -0.98
C GLY A 543 -1.59 23.40 -0.94
N VAL A 544 -2.17 24.57 -0.59
CA VAL A 544 -3.63 24.70 -0.51
C VAL A 544 -4.35 24.31 -1.81
N HIS A 545 -3.73 24.52 -2.97
CA HIS A 545 -4.27 24.13 -4.27
C HIS A 545 -4.44 22.61 -4.45
N LEU A 546 -3.80 21.77 -3.64
CA LEU A 546 -4.00 20.32 -3.66
C LEU A 546 -5.41 19.92 -3.21
N LEU A 547 -6.14 20.81 -2.52
CA LEU A 547 -7.53 20.60 -2.13
C LEU A 547 -8.51 20.61 -3.32
N TRP A 548 -8.10 21.10 -4.48
CA TRP A 548 -8.86 20.99 -5.74
C TRP A 548 -8.07 20.33 -6.86
N ASP A 549 -7.10 19.50 -6.48
CA ASP A 549 -6.35 18.69 -7.44
C ASP A 549 -7.32 17.87 -8.32
N PRO A 550 -7.07 17.76 -9.63
CA PRO A 550 -7.92 16.94 -10.50
C PRO A 550 -7.96 15.47 -10.06
N VAL A 551 -6.95 14.98 -9.35
CA VAL A 551 -6.81 13.57 -8.94
C VAL A 551 -7.28 13.36 -7.50
N ARG A 552 -8.30 12.50 -7.30
CA ARG A 552 -8.94 12.25 -5.99
C ARG A 552 -7.95 11.82 -4.91
N ALA A 553 -7.01 10.92 -5.21
CA ALA A 553 -6.03 10.45 -4.22
C ALA A 553 -5.22 11.60 -3.62
N VAL A 554 -4.89 12.61 -4.43
CA VAL A 554 -4.15 13.80 -3.97
C VAL A 554 -5.04 14.66 -3.06
N ARG A 555 -6.31 14.89 -3.43
CA ARG A 555 -7.26 15.65 -2.58
C ARG A 555 -7.49 14.98 -1.25
N VAL A 556 -7.74 13.65 -1.25
CA VAL A 556 -7.97 12.85 -0.03
C VAL A 556 -6.76 12.90 0.90
N GLU A 557 -5.53 12.79 0.35
CA GLU A 557 -4.31 12.89 1.14
C GLU A 557 -4.12 14.29 1.75
N ALA A 558 -4.45 15.33 0.98
CA ALA A 558 -4.33 16.72 1.44
C ALA A 558 -5.26 17.05 2.64
N VAL A 559 -6.41 16.37 2.78
CA VAL A 559 -7.35 16.62 3.89
C VAL A 559 -6.67 16.53 5.24
N THR A 560 -5.84 15.52 5.47
CA THR A 560 -5.15 15.32 6.75
C THR A 560 -4.23 16.50 7.09
N ALA A 561 -3.57 17.06 6.09
CA ALA A 561 -2.68 18.21 6.25
C ALA A 561 -3.43 19.54 6.52
N PHE A 562 -4.69 19.63 6.14
CA PHE A 562 -5.47 20.87 6.28
C PHE A 562 -6.56 20.82 7.36
N ALA A 563 -6.78 19.65 7.99
CA ALA A 563 -7.89 19.44 8.93
C ALA A 563 -7.80 20.29 10.22
N ASP A 564 -6.60 20.72 10.62
CA ASP A 564 -6.32 21.59 11.79
C ASP A 564 -5.90 23.01 11.40
N VAL A 565 -6.01 23.38 10.11
CA VAL A 565 -5.75 24.76 9.68
C VAL A 565 -6.92 25.64 10.14
N PRO A 566 -6.66 26.72 10.91
CA PRO A 566 -7.71 27.62 11.35
C PRO A 566 -8.47 28.26 10.20
N ASP A 567 -9.79 28.40 10.34
CA ASP A 567 -10.67 28.96 9.30
C ASP A 567 -10.23 30.33 8.78
N GLN A 568 -9.67 31.18 9.66
CA GLN A 568 -9.14 32.49 9.30
C GLN A 568 -7.87 32.47 8.45
N GLU A 569 -7.21 31.34 8.34
CA GLU A 569 -6.03 31.16 7.47
C GLU A 569 -6.42 30.71 6.06
N LEU A 570 -7.71 30.39 5.82
CA LEU A 570 -8.23 29.98 4.53
C LEU A 570 -9.16 31.04 3.95
N GLU A 571 -8.99 31.35 2.66
CA GLU A 571 -9.95 32.15 1.91
C GLU A 571 -11.25 31.36 1.70
N THR A 572 -12.37 32.05 1.40
CA THR A 572 -13.68 31.42 1.21
C THR A 572 -13.65 30.28 0.18
N GLU A 573 -12.96 30.49 -0.94
CA GLU A 573 -12.83 29.46 -1.99
C GLU A 573 -11.97 28.27 -1.54
N GLN A 574 -10.92 28.53 -0.77
CA GLN A 574 -10.05 27.51 -0.21
C GLN A 574 -10.79 26.65 0.81
N ARG A 575 -11.62 27.29 1.66
CA ARG A 575 -12.48 26.59 2.59
C ARG A 575 -13.49 25.69 1.86
N ALA A 576 -14.17 26.22 0.84
CA ALA A 576 -15.09 25.43 0.03
C ALA A 576 -14.40 24.25 -0.69
N ALA A 577 -13.12 24.41 -1.07
CA ALA A 577 -12.34 23.34 -1.64
C ALA A 577 -11.98 22.28 -0.60
N PHE A 578 -11.63 22.70 0.63
CA PHE A 578 -11.40 21.76 1.73
C PHE A 578 -12.65 20.93 2.04
N ASP A 579 -13.83 21.56 2.12
CA ASP A 579 -15.08 20.87 2.40
C ASP A 579 -15.40 19.80 1.32
N ARG A 580 -15.21 20.12 0.04
CA ARG A 580 -15.36 19.12 -1.05
C ARG A 580 -14.35 17.99 -0.96
N SER A 581 -13.09 18.28 -0.59
CA SER A 581 -12.07 17.24 -0.41
C SER A 581 -12.34 16.39 0.81
N LEU A 582 -12.93 16.98 1.86
CA LEU A 582 -13.37 16.28 3.05
C LEU A 582 -14.52 15.30 2.73
N ASP A 583 -15.42 15.66 1.80
CA ASP A 583 -16.44 14.72 1.29
C ASP A 583 -15.81 13.53 0.56
N ASP A 584 -14.79 13.76 -0.29
CA ASP A 584 -14.02 12.68 -0.93
C ASP A 584 -13.30 11.80 0.11
N PHE A 585 -12.74 12.39 1.16
CA PHE A 585 -12.13 11.67 2.27
C PHE A 585 -13.15 10.80 3.02
N TYR A 586 -14.30 11.36 3.38
CA TYR A 586 -15.37 10.60 4.03
C TYR A 586 -15.91 9.47 3.13
N LEU A 587 -16.02 9.71 1.83
CA LEU A 587 -16.39 8.66 0.88
C LEU A 587 -15.39 7.52 0.92
N ALA A 588 -14.08 7.81 0.90
CA ALA A 588 -13.01 6.82 0.95
C ALA A 588 -13.07 5.99 2.25
N GLN A 589 -13.27 6.65 3.41
CA GLN A 589 -13.37 5.93 4.69
C GLN A 589 -14.66 5.08 4.75
N ARG A 590 -15.80 5.58 4.29
CA ARG A 590 -17.05 4.80 4.22
C ARG A 590 -16.97 3.62 3.26
N THR A 591 -16.27 3.79 2.15
CA THR A 591 -16.01 2.69 1.19
C THR A 591 -15.24 1.53 1.85
N ASN A 592 -14.47 1.80 2.90
CA ASN A 592 -13.67 0.83 3.64
C ASN A 592 -14.11 0.70 5.12
N ALA A 593 -15.42 0.89 5.40
CA ALA A 593 -15.96 0.93 6.77
C ALA A 593 -15.79 -0.40 7.54
N GLU A 594 -15.49 -1.50 6.87
CA GLU A 594 -15.15 -2.78 7.47
C GLU A 594 -13.73 -2.82 8.09
N ARG A 595 -12.89 -1.83 7.77
CA ARG A 595 -11.49 -1.77 8.19
C ARG A 595 -11.31 -0.85 9.40
N PRO A 596 -10.61 -1.30 10.46
CA PRO A 596 -10.35 -0.46 11.62
C PRO A 596 -9.52 0.78 11.27
N GLU A 597 -8.63 0.70 10.27
CA GLU A 597 -7.82 1.83 9.78
C GLU A 597 -8.69 2.99 9.33
N SER A 598 -9.81 2.72 8.67
CA SER A 598 -10.72 3.78 8.20
C SER A 598 -11.32 4.58 9.35
N HIS A 599 -11.66 3.91 10.44
CA HIS A 599 -12.18 4.58 11.63
C HIS A 599 -11.08 5.33 12.39
N VAL A 600 -9.85 4.81 12.42
CA VAL A 600 -8.73 5.58 12.99
C VAL A 600 -8.44 6.82 12.16
N ASN A 601 -8.48 6.74 10.83
CA ASN A 601 -8.31 7.90 9.95
C ASN A 601 -9.40 8.96 10.16
N LEU A 602 -10.68 8.55 10.30
CA LEU A 602 -11.79 9.44 10.68
C LEU A 602 -11.52 10.11 12.01
N GLY A 603 -11.16 9.34 13.03
CA GLY A 603 -10.86 9.85 14.37
C GLY A 603 -9.72 10.87 14.37
N ILE A 604 -8.65 10.63 13.62
CA ILE A 604 -7.52 11.59 13.48
C ILE A 604 -8.01 12.92 12.90
N VAL A 605 -8.79 12.89 11.82
CA VAL A 605 -9.33 14.12 11.21
C VAL A 605 -10.30 14.83 12.16
N HIS A 606 -11.17 14.09 12.86
CA HIS A 606 -12.07 14.67 13.85
C HIS A 606 -11.31 15.29 15.04
N VAL A 607 -10.23 14.66 15.53
CA VAL A 607 -9.37 15.25 16.56
C VAL A 607 -8.76 16.57 16.08
N LYS A 608 -8.23 16.60 14.85
CA LYS A 608 -7.67 17.82 14.26
C LYS A 608 -8.70 18.94 14.12
N GLN A 609 -9.95 18.61 13.85
CA GLN A 609 -11.07 19.55 13.78
C GLN A 609 -11.66 19.93 15.16
N GLY A 610 -11.12 19.41 16.27
CA GLY A 610 -11.67 19.63 17.62
C GLY A 610 -12.97 18.85 17.92
N ARG A 611 -13.38 17.94 17.06
CA ARG A 611 -14.61 17.12 17.17
C ARG A 611 -14.34 15.85 18.00
N LEU A 612 -13.99 16.05 19.29
CA LEU A 612 -13.46 14.97 20.14
C LEU A 612 -14.48 13.83 20.39
N ALA A 613 -15.77 14.18 20.49
CA ALA A 613 -16.83 13.17 20.68
C ALA A 613 -16.98 12.23 19.47
N GLU A 614 -16.86 12.76 18.27
CA GLU A 614 -16.87 11.98 17.03
C GLU A 614 -15.61 11.09 16.93
N ALA A 615 -14.45 11.67 17.21
CA ALA A 615 -13.20 10.93 17.22
C ALA A 615 -13.26 9.72 18.16
N ARG A 616 -13.83 9.89 19.35
CA ARG A 616 -14.01 8.80 20.30
C ARG A 616 -14.89 7.68 19.73
N ARG A 617 -16.05 8.03 19.13
CA ARG A 617 -16.91 7.03 18.48
C ARG A 617 -16.20 6.27 17.37
N ASP A 618 -15.34 6.94 16.62
CA ASP A 618 -14.56 6.30 15.55
C ASP A 618 -13.55 5.31 16.13
N TYR A 619 -12.76 5.69 17.13
CA TYR A 619 -11.80 4.80 17.78
C TYR A 619 -12.48 3.62 18.47
N ASP A 620 -13.61 3.84 19.15
CA ASP A 620 -14.42 2.78 19.74
C ASP A 620 -14.96 1.83 18.68
N THR A 621 -15.33 2.34 17.48
CA THR A 621 -15.74 1.51 16.35
C THR A 621 -14.59 0.68 15.79
N ALA A 622 -13.39 1.26 15.67
CA ALA A 622 -12.19 0.53 15.26
C ALA A 622 -11.90 -0.63 16.21
N LEU A 623 -11.98 -0.39 17.52
CA LEU A 623 -11.74 -1.42 18.54
C LEU A 623 -12.85 -2.48 18.59
N ARG A 624 -14.10 -2.12 18.28
CA ARG A 624 -15.20 -3.08 18.16
C ARG A 624 -15.00 -4.02 16.97
N LEU A 625 -14.58 -3.49 15.82
CA LEU A 625 -14.32 -4.28 14.60
C LEU A 625 -13.08 -5.15 14.74
N ALA A 626 -12.05 -4.61 15.38
CA ALA A 626 -10.74 -5.26 15.49
C ALA A 626 -10.11 -5.00 16.88
N PRO A 627 -10.49 -5.79 17.91
CA PRO A 627 -9.95 -5.63 19.27
C PRO A 627 -8.43 -5.77 19.37
N TRP A 628 -7.78 -6.34 18.35
CA TRP A 628 -6.32 -6.49 18.25
C TRP A 628 -5.62 -5.32 17.55
N PHE A 629 -6.35 -4.31 17.04
CA PHE A 629 -5.79 -3.23 16.26
C PHE A 629 -5.15 -2.14 17.17
N VAL A 630 -3.90 -2.34 17.51
CA VAL A 630 -3.13 -1.48 18.44
C VAL A 630 -3.18 0.02 18.11
N PRO A 631 -3.11 0.47 16.84
CA PRO A 631 -3.20 1.90 16.55
C PRO A 631 -4.45 2.60 17.10
N ALA A 632 -5.58 1.92 17.20
CA ALA A 632 -6.79 2.51 17.77
C ALA A 632 -6.67 2.78 19.28
N TYR A 633 -6.00 1.89 20.03
CA TYR A 633 -5.71 2.10 21.44
C TYR A 633 -4.81 3.30 21.67
N VAL A 634 -3.73 3.44 20.90
CA VAL A 634 -2.76 4.53 21.04
C VAL A 634 -3.43 5.87 20.75
N ASN A 635 -4.21 5.95 19.65
CA ASN A 635 -4.93 7.18 19.29
C ASN A 635 -6.03 7.52 20.33
N LEU A 636 -6.74 6.51 20.87
CA LEU A 636 -7.73 6.73 21.93
C LEU A 636 -7.06 7.22 23.22
N ALA A 637 -5.89 6.70 23.57
CA ALA A 637 -5.14 7.20 24.74
C ALA A 637 -4.65 8.64 24.54
N ASP A 638 -4.24 9.02 23.32
CA ASP A 638 -3.89 10.41 23.03
C ASP A 638 -5.11 11.35 23.08
N LEU A 639 -6.28 10.89 22.59
CA LEU A 639 -7.53 11.62 22.75
C LEU A 639 -7.86 11.84 24.23
N LEU A 640 -7.78 10.81 25.06
CA LEU A 640 -8.02 10.89 26.51
C LEU A 640 -7.02 11.83 27.20
N ARG A 641 -5.77 11.86 26.77
CA ARG A 641 -4.78 12.84 27.22
C ARG A 641 -5.24 14.28 26.94
N ARG A 642 -5.78 14.55 25.74
CA ARG A 642 -6.31 15.88 25.39
C ARG A 642 -7.52 16.28 26.24
N GLU A 643 -8.31 15.30 26.68
CA GLU A 643 -9.42 15.45 27.59
C GLU A 643 -8.98 15.58 29.08
N GLY A 644 -7.69 15.47 29.40
CA GLY A 644 -7.17 15.45 30.77
C GLY A 644 -7.45 14.16 31.54
N ARG A 645 -7.76 13.09 30.88
CA ARG A 645 -8.18 11.77 31.41
C ARG A 645 -7.05 10.73 31.34
N ASP A 646 -5.90 11.06 31.90
CA ASP A 646 -4.73 10.15 31.84
C ASP A 646 -4.97 8.83 32.59
N ASP A 647 -5.86 8.73 33.59
CA ASP A 647 -6.23 7.46 34.25
C ASP A 647 -6.90 6.49 33.29
N ASP A 648 -7.87 6.99 32.54
CA ASP A 648 -8.54 6.18 31.51
C ASP A 648 -7.57 5.81 30.38
N GLY A 649 -6.70 6.75 29.99
CA GLY A 649 -5.64 6.54 29.00
C GLY A 649 -4.68 5.41 29.40
N GLU A 650 -4.28 5.33 30.69
CA GLU A 650 -3.46 4.23 31.19
C GLU A 650 -4.19 2.88 31.04
N GLY A 651 -5.47 2.82 31.42
CA GLY A 651 -6.28 1.61 31.26
C GLY A 651 -6.37 1.15 29.82
N VAL A 652 -6.50 2.10 28.86
CA VAL A 652 -6.52 1.81 27.42
C VAL A 652 -5.18 1.23 26.95
N LEU A 653 -4.04 1.84 27.33
CA LEU A 653 -2.71 1.37 26.91
C LEU A 653 -2.35 0.01 27.54
N ARG A 654 -2.76 -0.25 28.77
CA ARG A 654 -2.56 -1.58 29.38
C ARG A 654 -3.34 -2.66 28.64
N ARG A 655 -4.60 -2.39 28.25
CA ARG A 655 -5.35 -3.33 27.39
C ARG A 655 -4.67 -3.57 26.03
N ALA A 656 -4.02 -2.55 25.48
CA ALA A 656 -3.23 -2.71 24.26
C ALA A 656 -2.04 -3.67 24.48
N LEU A 657 -1.39 -3.63 25.65
CA LEU A 657 -0.32 -4.56 26.02
C LEU A 657 -0.82 -5.98 26.31
N ASP A 658 -2.09 -6.14 26.75
CA ASP A 658 -2.71 -7.47 26.86
C ASP A 658 -2.88 -8.11 25.46
N VAL A 659 -3.11 -7.29 24.44
CA VAL A 659 -3.24 -7.72 23.05
C VAL A 659 -1.87 -8.00 22.41
N ASP A 660 -0.94 -7.05 22.54
CA ASP A 660 0.42 -7.16 21.99
C ASP A 660 1.46 -6.72 23.04
N PRO A 661 1.93 -7.67 23.87
CA PRO A 661 2.89 -7.39 24.94
C PRO A 661 4.27 -6.91 24.46
N ARG A 662 4.55 -7.01 23.16
CA ARG A 662 5.83 -6.62 22.57
C ARG A 662 5.72 -5.39 21.68
N ASN A 663 4.65 -4.62 21.79
CA ASN A 663 4.47 -3.42 20.99
C ASN A 663 5.28 -2.24 21.52
N ALA A 664 6.36 -1.89 20.85
CA ALA A 664 7.26 -0.80 21.23
C ALA A 664 6.55 0.56 21.33
N THR A 665 5.58 0.84 20.43
CA THR A 665 4.83 2.09 20.41
C THR A 665 3.93 2.22 21.64
N VAL A 666 3.30 1.12 22.08
CA VAL A 666 2.46 1.14 23.29
C VAL A 666 3.30 1.35 24.53
N HIS A 667 4.44 0.67 24.66
CA HIS A 667 5.38 0.87 25.77
C HIS A 667 5.87 2.33 25.82
N HIS A 668 6.20 2.91 24.66
CA HIS A 668 6.58 4.32 24.58
C HIS A 668 5.45 5.25 25.02
N ALA A 669 4.23 5.07 24.49
CA ALA A 669 3.06 5.89 24.83
C ALA A 669 2.72 5.79 26.34
N LEU A 670 2.76 4.58 26.92
CA LEU A 670 2.54 4.34 28.33
C LEU A 670 3.64 4.99 29.19
N GLY A 671 4.89 4.88 28.77
CA GLY A 671 6.00 5.55 29.43
C GLY A 671 5.83 7.07 29.51
N LEU A 672 5.45 7.71 28.39
CA LEU A 672 5.17 9.17 28.36
C LEU A 672 3.97 9.54 29.22
N LEU A 673 2.93 8.73 29.27
CA LEU A 673 1.78 8.92 30.16
C LEU A 673 2.21 8.84 31.62
N LEU A 674 3.02 7.87 32.00
CA LEU A 674 3.52 7.69 33.37
C LEU A 674 4.44 8.82 33.82
N VAL A 675 5.22 9.45 32.90
CA VAL A 675 5.96 10.68 33.15
C VAL A 675 4.99 11.82 33.61
N ARG A 676 3.90 12.03 32.86
CA ARG A 676 2.90 13.05 33.20
C ARG A 676 2.22 12.77 34.55
N ARG A 677 2.02 11.51 34.87
CA ARG A 677 1.46 11.06 36.17
C ARG A 677 2.47 11.06 37.30
N LYS A 678 3.70 11.55 37.09
CA LYS A 678 4.78 11.61 38.08
C LYS A 678 5.14 10.25 38.72
N ARG A 679 5.14 9.19 37.86
CA ARG A 679 5.56 7.81 38.20
C ARG A 679 6.86 7.45 37.46
N PRO A 680 8.02 8.09 37.82
CA PRO A 680 9.23 8.03 37.00
C PRO A 680 9.85 6.63 36.92
N ALA A 681 9.79 5.83 37.99
CA ALA A 681 10.34 4.49 37.95
C ALA A 681 9.65 3.56 36.94
N GLU A 682 8.32 3.61 36.90
CA GLU A 682 7.52 2.83 35.95
C GLU A 682 7.68 3.39 34.53
N ALA A 683 7.71 4.71 34.39
CA ALA A 683 7.94 5.38 33.11
C ALA A 683 9.26 4.92 32.47
N LEU A 684 10.36 4.90 33.25
CA LEU A 684 11.66 4.43 32.77
C LEU A 684 11.65 2.96 32.37
N ALA A 685 10.92 2.11 33.10
CA ALA A 685 10.78 0.69 32.74
C ALA A 685 10.09 0.53 31.38
N GLU A 686 8.99 1.26 31.14
CA GLU A 686 8.25 1.18 29.88
C GLU A 686 9.03 1.79 28.69
N LEU A 687 9.64 2.98 28.87
CA LEU A 687 10.49 3.60 27.84
C LEU A 687 11.71 2.73 27.51
N GLY A 688 12.33 2.08 28.49
CA GLY A 688 13.43 1.15 28.26
C GLY A 688 13.01 -0.08 27.46
N ARG A 689 11.79 -0.63 27.71
CA ARG A 689 11.20 -1.70 26.90
C ARG A 689 10.99 -1.26 25.45
N ALA A 690 10.46 -0.06 25.23
CA ALA A 690 10.26 0.49 23.88
C ALA A 690 11.57 0.53 23.08
N VAL A 691 12.67 1.03 23.68
CA VAL A 691 13.99 1.06 23.05
C VAL A 691 14.53 -0.33 22.75
N THR A 692 14.31 -1.29 23.67
CA THR A 692 14.76 -2.68 23.47
C THR A 692 14.03 -3.34 22.31
N LEU A 693 12.72 -3.10 22.18
CA LEU A 693 11.87 -3.68 21.14
C LEU A 693 12.08 -3.04 19.77
N ALA A 694 12.37 -1.74 19.74
CA ALA A 694 12.61 -0.97 18.50
C ALA A 694 13.88 -0.12 18.58
N PRO A 695 15.07 -0.74 18.56
CA PRO A 695 16.34 -0.01 18.74
C PRO A 695 16.69 0.93 17.58
N GLY A 696 15.99 0.83 16.45
CA GLY A 696 16.11 1.73 15.29
C GLY A 696 15.26 2.99 15.38
N ALA A 697 14.39 3.14 16.39
CA ALA A 697 13.51 4.30 16.54
C ALA A 697 14.21 5.41 17.36
N PRO A 698 14.70 6.50 16.72
CA PRO A 698 15.44 7.55 17.41
C PRO A 698 14.61 8.27 18.47
N ASP A 699 13.30 8.44 18.23
CA ASP A 699 12.42 9.14 19.17
C ASP A 699 12.20 8.36 20.46
N PHE A 700 12.19 7.02 20.43
CA PHE A 700 12.09 6.19 21.62
C PHE A 700 13.35 6.31 22.48
N ALA A 701 14.52 6.25 21.82
CA ALA A 701 15.80 6.45 22.50
C ALA A 701 15.93 7.85 23.10
N TYR A 702 15.47 8.86 22.37
CA TYR A 702 15.42 10.25 22.88
C TYR A 702 14.58 10.34 24.15
N ALA A 703 13.33 9.89 24.13
CA ALA A 703 12.43 9.98 25.28
C ALA A 703 12.97 9.22 26.50
N TYR A 704 13.51 8.02 26.30
CA TYR A 704 14.10 7.22 27.37
C TYR A 704 15.34 7.92 27.98
N ALA A 705 16.22 8.45 27.13
CA ALA A 705 17.43 9.14 27.58
C ALA A 705 17.10 10.43 28.37
N ILE A 706 16.11 11.21 27.92
CA ILE A 706 15.64 12.39 28.68
C ILE A 706 15.05 11.97 30.04
N GLY A 707 14.30 10.89 30.08
CA GLY A 707 13.79 10.32 31.33
C GLY A 707 14.91 9.89 32.30
N LEU A 708 15.93 9.19 31.80
CA LEU A 708 17.11 8.79 32.57
C LEU A 708 17.89 10.02 33.10
N HIS A 709 18.11 11.00 32.25
CA HIS A 709 18.79 12.24 32.64
C HIS A 709 18.04 12.99 33.71
N SER A 710 16.73 13.13 33.60
CA SER A 710 15.86 13.75 34.62
C SER A 710 15.86 12.99 35.95
N ALA A 711 16.15 11.69 35.93
CA ALA A 711 16.32 10.84 37.13
C ALA A 711 17.77 10.84 37.67
N GLY A 712 18.66 11.72 37.20
CA GLY A 712 20.05 11.81 37.61
C GLY A 712 20.97 10.71 37.03
N ARG A 713 20.50 9.90 36.08
CA ARG A 713 21.23 8.78 35.46
C ARG A 713 21.86 9.20 34.12
N ALA A 714 22.62 10.30 34.15
CA ALA A 714 23.13 10.96 32.95
C ALA A 714 24.09 10.08 32.13
N ASP A 715 24.91 9.21 32.77
CA ASP A 715 25.81 8.33 32.03
C ASP A 715 25.06 7.27 31.23
N GLU A 716 23.99 6.72 31.78
CA GLU A 716 23.12 5.79 31.08
C GLU A 716 22.36 6.47 29.94
N ALA A 717 21.88 7.68 30.15
CA ALA A 717 21.26 8.50 29.10
C ALA A 717 22.20 8.70 27.90
N LEU A 718 23.45 9.07 28.17
CA LEU A 718 24.48 9.24 27.13
C LEU A 718 24.81 7.94 26.41
N ALA A 719 24.82 6.79 27.12
CA ALA A 719 25.04 5.49 26.50
C ALA A 719 23.91 5.13 25.53
N VAL A 720 22.64 5.31 25.94
CA VAL A 720 21.47 5.09 25.07
C VAL A 720 21.50 6.00 23.83
N LEU A 721 21.78 7.30 24.02
CA LEU A 721 21.85 8.26 22.91
C LEU A 721 22.94 7.93 21.91
N ARG A 722 24.14 7.53 22.38
CA ARG A 722 25.27 7.13 21.50
C ARG A 722 24.91 5.90 20.68
N ALA A 723 24.36 4.87 21.32
CA ALA A 723 23.95 3.65 20.62
C ALA A 723 22.85 3.90 19.57
N ALA A 724 21.92 4.80 19.84
CA ALA A 724 20.89 5.21 18.87
C ALA A 724 21.46 6.08 17.75
N GLN A 725 22.40 6.98 18.07
CA GLN A 725 23.06 7.84 17.08
C GLN A 725 23.93 7.05 16.08
N GLU A 726 24.53 5.94 16.50
CA GLU A 726 25.25 5.04 15.56
C GLU A 726 24.32 4.48 14.48
N ARG A 727 23.07 4.16 14.83
CA ARG A 727 22.07 3.66 13.90
C ARG A 727 21.42 4.76 13.05
N SER A 728 21.18 5.93 13.66
CA SER A 728 20.54 7.10 13.08
C SER A 728 21.45 8.34 13.20
N PRO A 729 22.55 8.41 12.42
CA PRO A 729 23.63 9.37 12.66
C PRO A 729 23.23 10.85 12.58
N ALA A 730 22.21 11.17 11.81
CA ALA A 730 21.70 12.54 11.62
C ALA A 730 20.33 12.79 12.29
N ALA A 731 19.89 11.91 13.20
CA ALA A 731 18.65 12.16 13.96
C ALA A 731 18.84 13.36 14.89
N ARG A 732 18.22 14.49 14.53
CA ARG A 732 18.44 15.81 15.18
C ARG A 732 18.15 15.79 16.68
N GLY A 733 17.04 15.14 17.08
CA GLY A 733 16.68 15.01 18.51
C GLY A 733 17.77 14.36 19.34
N LEU A 734 18.39 13.29 18.85
CA LEU A 734 19.51 12.62 19.55
C LEU A 734 20.73 13.51 19.67
N LEU A 735 21.09 14.23 18.62
CA LEU A 735 22.25 15.14 18.61
C LEU A 735 22.03 16.33 19.56
N VAL A 736 20.83 16.92 19.55
CA VAL A 736 20.47 18.00 20.49
C VAL A 736 20.55 17.51 21.93
N ALA A 737 20.02 16.32 22.25
CA ALA A 737 20.09 15.75 23.60
C ALA A 737 21.53 15.50 24.05
N LEU A 738 22.39 14.97 23.17
CA LEU A 738 23.81 14.76 23.44
C LEU A 738 24.51 16.10 23.74
N VAL A 739 24.27 17.14 22.95
CA VAL A 739 24.83 18.49 23.21
C VAL A 739 24.36 19.02 24.57
N THR A 740 23.08 18.93 24.85
CA THR A 740 22.45 19.49 26.06
C THR A 740 22.98 18.80 27.33
N ILE A 741 22.96 17.46 27.35
CA ILE A 741 23.41 16.71 28.54
C ILE A 741 24.90 16.90 28.77
N HIS A 742 25.75 16.90 27.74
CA HIS A 742 27.18 17.18 27.91
C HIS A 742 27.44 18.60 28.37
N ARG A 743 26.69 19.62 27.90
CA ARG A 743 26.79 21.01 28.37
C ARG A 743 26.43 21.13 29.83
N GLU A 744 25.31 20.53 30.28
CA GLU A 744 24.86 20.59 31.68
C GLU A 744 25.84 19.90 32.65
N ARG A 745 26.56 18.90 32.16
CA ARG A 745 27.64 18.24 32.94
C ARG A 745 28.96 18.96 32.89
N GLY A 746 29.08 20.11 32.24
CA GLY A 746 30.33 20.85 32.05
C GLY A 746 31.33 20.22 31.11
N SER A 747 30.92 19.14 30.40
CA SER A 747 31.74 18.43 29.38
C SER A 747 31.75 19.19 28.05
N LEU A 748 32.27 20.43 28.06
CA LEU A 748 32.17 21.37 26.95
C LEU A 748 32.86 20.89 25.67
N ARG A 749 33.95 20.11 25.79
CA ARG A 749 34.66 19.53 24.64
C ARG A 749 33.77 18.57 23.86
N GLU A 750 33.08 17.66 24.55
CA GLU A 750 32.13 16.69 24.01
C GLU A 750 30.91 17.40 23.46
N ALA A 751 30.34 18.37 24.21
CA ALA A 751 29.20 19.15 23.74
C ALA A 751 29.50 19.82 22.40
N ARG A 752 30.67 20.43 22.22
CA ARG A 752 31.06 21.03 20.94
C ARG A 752 31.28 20.01 19.83
N ALA A 753 31.78 18.81 20.15
CA ALA A 753 31.94 17.75 19.17
C ALA A 753 30.58 17.31 18.62
N TRP A 754 29.57 17.16 19.48
CA TRP A 754 28.22 16.84 19.09
C TRP A 754 27.49 17.99 18.38
N ALA A 755 27.73 19.23 18.80
CA ALA A 755 27.18 20.41 18.14
C ALA A 755 27.71 20.56 16.69
N ARG A 756 28.97 20.26 16.42
CA ARG A 756 29.49 20.20 15.04
C ARG A 756 28.74 19.15 14.22
N LYS A 757 28.56 17.93 14.74
CA LYS A 757 27.78 16.88 14.05
C LYS A 757 26.31 17.31 13.81
N LEU A 758 25.71 18.06 14.73
CA LEU A 758 24.36 18.59 14.54
C LEU A 758 24.31 19.60 13.39
N VAL A 759 25.28 20.52 13.31
CA VAL A 759 25.37 21.49 12.21
C VAL A 759 25.69 20.78 10.88
N GLU A 760 26.52 19.74 10.88
CA GLU A 760 26.79 18.91 9.70
C GLU A 760 25.55 18.14 9.24
N ALA A 761 24.73 17.65 10.19
CA ALA A 761 23.48 16.92 9.88
C ALA A 761 22.37 17.85 9.35
N ALA A 762 22.38 19.12 9.77
CA ALA A 762 21.39 20.13 9.40
C ALA A 762 22.05 21.50 9.11
N PRO A 763 22.83 21.63 8.03
CA PRO A 763 23.64 22.84 7.76
C PRO A 763 22.81 24.09 7.51
N GLY A 764 21.54 23.94 7.10
CA GLY A 764 20.60 25.06 6.90
C GLY A 764 19.79 25.44 8.14
N ASP A 765 19.91 24.71 9.25
CA ASP A 765 19.09 24.96 10.46
C ASP A 765 19.66 26.07 11.34
N PRO A 766 18.97 27.24 11.47
CA PRO A 766 19.44 28.31 12.34
C PRO A 766 19.51 27.88 13.82
N SER A 767 18.62 27.00 14.29
CA SER A 767 18.59 26.52 15.67
C SER A 767 19.79 25.64 15.99
N ALA A 768 20.22 24.80 15.03
CA ALA A 768 21.42 23.98 15.16
C ALA A 768 22.68 24.87 15.31
N ARG A 769 22.78 25.93 14.50
CA ARG A 769 23.88 26.92 14.59
C ARG A 769 23.82 27.69 15.89
N ALA A 770 22.65 28.22 16.26
CA ALA A 770 22.46 28.96 17.52
C ALA A 770 22.86 28.12 18.74
N LEU A 771 22.49 26.83 18.75
CA LEU A 771 22.91 25.93 19.85
C LEU A 771 24.43 25.71 19.84
N ALA A 772 25.07 25.57 18.70
CA ALA A 772 26.52 25.43 18.60
C ALA A 772 27.26 26.71 19.05
N ASP A 773 26.77 27.87 18.63
CA ASP A 773 27.34 29.19 18.97
C ASP A 773 27.13 29.55 20.44
N SER A 774 26.12 29.01 21.11
CA SER A 774 25.84 29.22 22.55
C SER A 774 26.85 28.52 23.47
N LEU A 775 27.69 27.63 22.95
CA LEU A 775 28.68 26.94 23.75
C LEU A 775 29.91 27.83 23.96
N PRO A 776 30.37 28.05 25.23
CA PRO A 776 31.55 28.86 25.52
C PRO A 776 32.74 28.48 24.64
N ALA A 777 33.58 29.47 24.29
CA ALA A 777 34.82 29.22 23.52
C ALA A 777 35.71 28.22 24.28
N ALA A 778 36.51 27.43 23.57
CA ALA A 778 37.51 26.62 24.23
C ALA A 778 38.52 27.57 24.88
N ASP A 779 38.63 27.52 26.20
CA ASP A 779 39.73 28.21 26.86
C ASP A 779 41.04 27.70 26.23
N ALA A 780 41.72 28.62 25.58
CA ALA A 780 43.12 28.47 25.19
C ALA A 780 43.99 28.61 26.45
N GLY A 781 43.71 27.82 27.48
CA GLY A 781 44.33 27.98 28.79
C GLY A 781 44.48 26.64 29.50
N GLY A 782 45.62 25.98 29.30
CA GLY A 782 45.96 24.76 30.05
C GLY A 782 47.34 24.21 29.75
N ALA A 783 48.29 25.06 29.37
CA ALA A 783 49.67 24.72 29.55
C ALA A 783 50.15 25.38 30.84
N ARG A 784 50.08 24.70 31.97
CA ARG A 784 50.92 24.85 33.15
C ARG A 784 51.13 23.49 33.78
#